data_9db9e31a729aa0f2599f035fa055f7a7
#
_entry.id   9db9e31a729aa0f2599f035fa055f7a7
#
_cell.length_a   1.000
_cell.length_b   1.000
_cell.length_c   1.000
_cell.angle_alpha   90.00
_cell.angle_beta   90.00
_cell.angle_gamma   90.00
#
_symmetry.space_group_name_H-M   'P 1'
#
loop_
_entity.id
_entity.type
_entity.pdbx_description
1 polymer ?
#
loop_
_entity_poly.entity_id
_entity_poly.type
_entity_poly.pdbx_seq_one_letter_code
_entity_poly.pdbx_strand_id
1 'polypeptide(L)'
;MAISAASAGELPLTKYVDPFIGTSPGGSGFGFNGNTGDVFPGADFPRGMLQWSPYTPSNLPGGYFYPDSMIKGFSLRHFSGRGCVCMQDFALMPFIGNVSAPPMPDNGFYAEPFSHKNETASPGYYSVRMDNGIRIELTVTKRTGIGEFIFPKGAEETLLMNSGSSIRGTTRNTSIDIVGNDELRGQATAMVGCGNELYTIYFVALFRRPFTSFATWNGPAMNNGERFSDGPKVGAMLSFGNSTDRCVEVKVAVSFVSIANAEANLNAENSGWNFEAVRRSADSAWNRVLNKVVVTGGAFAQKQAFYTALYHCYFVPSVFNDVNGEYIGMDGRIHKVARGHSQYENISGWDAYRSTTPLMALLSPTEESDIAQSLVNDAEQGGGGLPRWEQANHNSGGMVGDGSVIILADAYAFGARDFDIFAAFKAMLVDADNVGAMSDGNLVRKGLASYIRRGYVPGSASVTLEYESADYALARFARAMGKESDYDKFISRAWNWKKLYDPSTGYIQPRDSAGKWVEDVTPYSRAGFTEGSASQYTWMVPFDLKGLVKLMGGRHAVIDRLNRYFIHLNAGDTSPFAFMGNEPCEGDPWVYDYAGAPWLTQRVVRRIQDKLFTDSPSGIPGNDDGGALSSWYVFSALGMYPLVPGVGMYVLGSPLFPKAVLHLKDGTVTIIGNGAAPGSPYVRSVEVNGRV
;
A
#
# COMPACT_ATOMS: atom_id res chain seq x y z
N MET A 1 10.27 2.36 41.99
CA MET A 1 9.68 3.58 41.44
C MET A 1 10.69 4.14 40.42
N ALA A 2 10.49 3.87 39.16
CA ALA A 2 11.24 4.51 38.08
C ALA A 2 10.35 5.64 37.54
N ILE A 3 10.78 6.87 37.79
CA ILE A 3 10.12 8.06 37.23
C ILE A 3 10.45 8.08 35.72
N SER A 4 9.46 7.75 34.91
CA SER A 4 9.50 7.96 33.48
C SER A 4 9.62 9.47 33.24
N ALA A 5 10.69 9.91 32.59
CA ALA A 5 10.81 11.26 32.11
C ALA A 5 9.64 11.50 31.10
N ALA A 6 8.76 12.44 31.45
CA ALA A 6 7.73 12.90 30.55
C ALA A 6 8.44 13.49 29.32
N SER A 7 8.31 12.84 28.18
CA SER A 7 8.66 13.42 26.88
C SER A 7 7.87 14.73 26.71
N ALA A 8 8.48 15.75 26.13
CA ALA A 8 7.75 16.93 25.66
C ALA A 8 6.54 16.43 24.87
N GLY A 9 5.31 16.80 25.30
CA GLY A 9 4.08 16.14 24.89
C GLY A 9 3.96 16.08 23.37
N GLU A 10 3.63 14.90 22.85
CA GLU A 10 3.36 14.69 21.42
C GLU A 10 2.25 15.64 20.96
N LEU A 11 2.42 16.22 19.77
CA LEU A 11 1.39 17.10 19.21
C LEU A 11 0.20 16.25 18.73
N PRO A 12 -1.04 16.72 18.87
CA PRO A 12 -2.23 15.99 18.40
C PRO A 12 -2.36 16.11 16.86
N LEU A 13 -1.53 15.37 16.13
CA LEU A 13 -1.43 15.44 14.67
C LEU A 13 -2.50 14.61 13.95
N THR A 14 -3.11 13.63 14.61
CA THR A 14 -4.23 12.84 14.08
C THR A 14 -5.40 13.72 13.62
N LYS A 15 -5.57 14.91 14.20
CA LYS A 15 -6.59 15.89 13.81
C LYS A 15 -6.42 16.45 12.37
N TYR A 16 -5.27 16.28 11.76
CA TYR A 16 -5.01 16.68 10.38
C TYR A 16 -5.24 15.56 9.37
N VAL A 17 -5.43 14.33 9.82
CA VAL A 17 -5.70 13.21 8.92
C VAL A 17 -7.16 13.19 8.53
N ASP A 18 -7.41 13.08 7.24
CA ASP A 18 -8.74 12.85 6.67
C ASP A 18 -8.72 11.54 5.86
N PRO A 19 -9.20 10.42 6.44
CA PRO A 19 -9.18 9.13 5.76
C PRO A 19 -10.02 9.04 4.48
N PHE A 20 -10.82 10.05 4.16
CA PHE A 20 -11.57 10.09 2.89
C PHE A 20 -10.73 10.58 1.71
N ILE A 21 -9.58 11.21 1.92
CA ILE A 21 -8.68 11.64 0.83
C ILE A 21 -8.21 10.39 0.07
N GLY A 22 -8.44 10.36 -1.25
CA GLY A 22 -8.10 9.25 -2.14
C GLY A 22 -9.22 8.25 -2.38
N THR A 23 -10.42 8.44 -1.79
CA THR A 23 -11.56 7.52 -1.94
C THR A 23 -12.50 7.88 -3.11
N SER A 24 -12.20 8.94 -3.85
CA SER A 24 -12.94 9.41 -5.02
C SER A 24 -12.00 9.59 -6.22
N PRO A 25 -12.48 9.57 -7.46
CA PRO A 25 -11.64 9.79 -8.63
C PRO A 25 -10.83 11.09 -8.55
N GLY A 26 -9.50 10.98 -8.66
CA GLY A 26 -8.55 12.09 -8.55
C GLY A 26 -7.95 12.55 -9.88
N GLY A 27 -8.26 11.90 -10.98
CA GLY A 27 -7.68 12.27 -12.26
C GLY A 27 -8.19 11.46 -13.45
N SER A 28 -7.63 11.72 -14.62
CA SER A 28 -7.77 10.89 -15.81
C SER A 28 -6.61 9.92 -15.88
N GLY A 29 -6.84 8.67 -16.22
CA GLY A 29 -5.75 7.75 -16.46
C GLY A 29 -6.11 6.29 -16.29
N PHE A 30 -5.11 5.48 -16.02
CA PHE A 30 -5.19 4.05 -15.83
C PHE A 30 -5.76 3.71 -14.46
N GLY A 31 -6.64 2.73 -14.39
CA GLY A 31 -7.23 2.22 -13.14
C GLY A 31 -8.69 1.86 -13.26
N PHE A 32 -9.21 1.13 -12.28
CA PHE A 32 -10.62 0.80 -12.19
C PHE A 32 -11.40 2.05 -11.73
N ASN A 33 -12.57 2.29 -12.32
CA ASN A 33 -13.51 3.34 -11.94
C ASN A 33 -12.93 4.78 -11.83
N GLY A 34 -12.04 5.15 -12.76
CA GLY A 34 -11.64 6.54 -12.93
C GLY A 34 -10.55 7.03 -11.99
N ASN A 35 -9.57 6.19 -11.64
CA ASN A 35 -8.38 6.57 -10.86
C ASN A 35 -8.70 7.14 -9.48
N THR A 36 -9.22 6.33 -8.63
CA THR A 36 -9.21 6.62 -7.18
C THR A 36 -7.84 6.28 -6.61
N GLY A 37 -7.54 6.80 -5.41
CA GLY A 37 -6.40 6.31 -4.63
C GLY A 37 -6.57 4.86 -4.16
N ASP A 38 -7.75 4.26 -4.35
CA ASP A 38 -8.14 2.92 -3.88
C ASP A 38 -7.87 2.68 -2.40
N VAL A 39 -7.94 3.74 -1.61
CA VAL A 39 -7.84 3.72 -0.15
C VAL A 39 -9.22 3.59 0.49
N PHE A 40 -9.26 3.33 1.79
CA PHE A 40 -10.49 3.16 2.55
C PHE A 40 -10.50 4.04 3.83
N PRO A 41 -11.70 4.50 4.29
CA PRO A 41 -11.81 5.39 5.44
C PRO A 41 -11.96 4.66 6.77
N GLY A 42 -11.98 3.33 6.80
CA GLY A 42 -12.26 2.53 7.98
C GLY A 42 -11.18 2.61 9.07
N ALA A 43 -11.49 1.99 10.20
CA ALA A 43 -10.55 1.89 11.30
C ALA A 43 -9.38 0.98 10.92
N ASP A 44 -8.16 1.49 11.02
CA ASP A 44 -6.91 0.75 10.85
C ASP A 44 -5.92 1.11 11.97
N PHE A 45 -5.00 0.21 12.25
CA PHE A 45 -3.88 0.40 13.17
C PHE A 45 -2.58 0.52 12.36
N PRO A 46 -1.56 1.28 12.79
CA PRO A 46 -0.32 1.34 12.01
C PRO A 46 0.21 -0.06 11.67
N ARG A 47 0.25 -0.39 10.37
CA ARG A 47 0.59 -1.71 9.83
C ARG A 47 -0.26 -2.85 10.40
N GLY A 48 -1.54 -2.60 10.67
CA GLY A 48 -2.45 -3.58 11.25
C GLY A 48 -2.71 -4.77 10.34
N MET A 49 -2.85 -5.97 10.93
CA MET A 49 -3.37 -7.15 10.25
C MET A 49 -4.87 -7.00 9.96
N LEU A 50 -5.62 -6.29 10.81
CA LEU A 50 -7.05 -6.08 10.70
C LEU A 50 -7.36 -4.62 10.31
N GLN A 51 -8.13 -4.44 9.23
CA GLN A 51 -8.64 -3.18 8.73
C GLN A 51 -10.17 -3.23 8.68
N TRP A 52 -10.87 -2.59 9.61
CA TRP A 52 -12.33 -2.67 9.68
C TRP A 52 -12.98 -1.47 8.99
N SER A 53 -13.46 -1.69 7.78
CA SER A 53 -13.95 -0.61 6.93
C SER A 53 -15.29 -0.94 6.28
N PRO A 54 -16.13 0.09 6.02
CA PRO A 54 -17.26 -0.10 5.12
C PRO A 54 -16.79 -0.46 3.72
N TYR A 55 -17.59 -1.23 3.00
CA TYR A 55 -17.44 -1.39 1.56
C TYR A 55 -18.75 -1.05 0.84
N THR A 56 -18.63 -0.55 -0.38
CA THR A 56 -19.72 0.07 -1.13
C THR A 56 -20.03 -0.69 -2.42
N PRO A 57 -21.20 -0.45 -3.08
CA PRO A 57 -21.64 -1.23 -4.24
C PRO A 57 -20.69 -1.22 -5.45
N SER A 58 -19.91 -0.17 -5.66
CA SER A 58 -18.97 -0.09 -6.76
C SER A 58 -17.82 -1.11 -6.70
N ASN A 59 -17.61 -1.74 -5.53
CA ASN A 59 -16.63 -2.81 -5.33
C ASN A 59 -15.23 -2.47 -5.86
N LEU A 60 -14.72 -1.29 -5.53
CA LEU A 60 -13.36 -0.90 -5.90
C LEU A 60 -12.31 -1.72 -5.13
N PRO A 61 -11.07 -1.75 -5.57
CA PRO A 61 -10.01 -2.49 -4.90
C PRO A 61 -9.85 -2.16 -3.41
N GLY A 62 -9.90 -0.89 -3.03
CA GLY A 62 -9.89 -0.46 -1.62
C GLY A 62 -11.17 -0.79 -0.84
N GLY A 63 -12.24 -1.17 -1.53
CA GLY A 63 -13.53 -1.55 -0.94
C GLY A 63 -14.53 -0.40 -0.82
N TYR A 64 -14.08 0.83 -0.69
CA TYR A 64 -14.91 2.01 -0.49
C TYR A 64 -14.80 2.97 -1.67
N PHE A 65 -15.93 3.48 -2.13
CA PHE A 65 -16.01 4.49 -3.18
C PHE A 65 -16.88 5.66 -2.73
N TYR A 66 -16.26 6.81 -2.47
CA TYR A 66 -16.93 7.98 -1.91
C TYR A 66 -18.18 8.45 -2.69
N PRO A 67 -18.27 8.36 -4.03
CA PRO A 67 -19.51 8.70 -4.74
C PRO A 67 -20.69 7.74 -4.51
N ASP A 68 -20.47 6.56 -3.93
CA ASP A 68 -21.56 5.64 -3.58
C ASP A 68 -22.36 6.18 -2.38
N SER A 69 -23.67 5.97 -2.39
CA SER A 69 -24.59 6.39 -1.34
C SER A 69 -25.19 5.22 -0.54
N MET A 70 -24.61 4.03 -0.68
CA MET A 70 -25.05 2.81 0.02
C MET A 70 -23.82 2.07 0.58
N ILE A 71 -23.99 1.42 1.75
CA ILE A 71 -23.03 0.51 2.36
C ILE A 71 -23.57 -0.91 2.25
N LYS A 72 -22.73 -1.84 1.77
CA LYS A 72 -23.06 -3.28 1.67
C LYS A 72 -22.64 -4.08 2.89
N GLY A 73 -21.75 -3.55 3.71
CA GLY A 73 -21.24 -4.19 4.92
C GLY A 73 -19.94 -3.56 5.40
N PHE A 74 -19.41 -4.11 6.48
CA PHE A 74 -18.18 -3.67 7.16
C PHE A 74 -17.25 -4.87 7.24
N SER A 75 -16.31 -4.98 6.32
CA SER A 75 -15.38 -6.11 6.24
C SER A 75 -14.13 -5.90 7.08
N LEU A 76 -13.48 -7.01 7.49
CA LEU A 76 -12.36 -7.01 8.42
C LEU A 76 -11.01 -6.87 7.72
N ARG A 77 -10.97 -6.98 6.38
CA ARG A 77 -9.73 -6.90 5.61
C ARG A 77 -9.92 -6.04 4.37
N HIS A 78 -8.98 -5.13 4.19
CA HIS A 78 -8.86 -4.27 3.00
C HIS A 78 -7.40 -4.19 2.56
N PHE A 79 -7.17 -3.83 1.31
CA PHE A 79 -5.83 -3.52 0.81
C PHE A 79 -5.82 -2.08 0.30
N SER A 80 -4.97 -1.24 0.88
CA SER A 80 -4.90 0.18 0.54
C SER A 80 -4.12 0.43 -0.74
N GLY A 81 -4.73 1.18 -1.64
CA GLY A 81 -4.08 1.77 -2.80
C GLY A 81 -3.89 0.86 -4.01
N ARG A 82 -4.26 -0.40 -3.93
CA ARG A 82 -3.95 -1.39 -4.96
C ARG A 82 -4.96 -1.41 -6.09
N GLY A 83 -4.50 -1.39 -7.35
CA GLY A 83 -5.38 -1.47 -8.53
C GLY A 83 -6.04 -2.84 -8.78
N CYS A 84 -5.69 -3.88 -8.01
CA CYS A 84 -6.30 -5.21 -8.09
C CYS A 84 -7.29 -5.46 -6.97
N VAL A 85 -8.52 -5.87 -7.32
CA VAL A 85 -9.52 -6.28 -6.33
C VAL A 85 -9.04 -7.49 -5.53
N CYS A 86 -9.10 -7.38 -4.20
CA CYS A 86 -8.71 -8.44 -3.27
C CYS A 86 -9.27 -8.20 -1.87
N MET A 87 -9.21 -9.24 -1.03
CA MET A 87 -9.67 -9.18 0.36
C MET A 87 -11.18 -8.86 0.49
N GLN A 88 -11.60 -8.00 1.39
CA GLN A 88 -12.96 -7.77 1.84
C GLN A 88 -13.54 -8.99 2.57
N ASP A 89 -12.67 -9.67 3.34
CA ASP A 89 -13.07 -10.90 4.07
C ASP A 89 -13.92 -10.54 5.29
N PHE A 90 -14.87 -11.42 5.60
CA PHE A 90 -15.70 -11.39 6.82
C PHE A 90 -16.47 -10.08 7.02
N ALA A 91 -17.48 -9.87 6.19
CA ALA A 91 -18.30 -8.66 6.30
C ALA A 91 -19.43 -8.83 7.31
N LEU A 92 -19.52 -7.88 8.24
CA LEU A 92 -20.69 -7.70 9.11
C LEU A 92 -21.64 -6.67 8.50
N MET A 93 -22.95 -6.93 8.59
CA MET A 93 -23.98 -5.98 8.17
C MET A 93 -25.14 -5.99 9.17
N PRO A 94 -25.44 -4.86 9.85
CA PRO A 94 -26.60 -4.75 10.72
C PRO A 94 -27.88 -4.57 9.89
N PHE A 95 -28.96 -5.19 10.33
CA PHE A 95 -30.27 -5.16 9.68
C PHE A 95 -31.41 -5.05 10.69
N ILE A 96 -32.48 -4.35 10.34
CA ILE A 96 -33.67 -4.25 11.16
C ILE A 96 -34.70 -5.29 10.70
N GLY A 97 -35.08 -6.21 11.59
CA GLY A 97 -36.08 -7.22 11.32
C GLY A 97 -35.50 -8.57 10.91
N ASN A 98 -36.38 -9.47 10.50
CA ASN A 98 -36.01 -10.82 10.09
C ASN A 98 -35.54 -10.88 8.64
N VAL A 99 -34.47 -11.60 8.43
CA VAL A 99 -33.87 -11.84 7.11
C VAL A 99 -34.42 -13.17 6.58
N SER A 100 -35.09 -13.14 5.43
CA SER A 100 -35.73 -14.32 4.83
C SER A 100 -34.89 -15.02 3.74
N ALA A 101 -33.82 -14.36 3.30
CA ALA A 101 -32.90 -14.90 2.29
C ALA A 101 -31.46 -14.43 2.56
N PRO A 102 -30.43 -15.21 2.20
CA PRO A 102 -29.05 -14.84 2.41
C PRO A 102 -28.65 -13.59 1.59
N PRO A 103 -27.72 -12.75 2.09
CA PRO A 103 -27.10 -11.71 1.28
C PRO A 103 -26.24 -12.36 0.19
N MET A 104 -26.69 -12.30 -1.04
CA MET A 104 -25.90 -12.75 -2.19
C MET A 104 -24.90 -11.66 -2.60
N PRO A 105 -23.71 -12.01 -3.07
CA PRO A 105 -22.67 -11.02 -3.44
C PRO A 105 -23.17 -9.93 -4.39
N ASP A 106 -24.08 -10.28 -5.29
CA ASP A 106 -24.56 -9.40 -6.36
C ASP A 106 -25.90 -8.71 -6.06
N ASN A 107 -26.59 -9.07 -4.97
CA ASN A 107 -27.83 -8.40 -4.66
C ASN A 107 -27.61 -7.29 -3.63
N GLY A 108 -27.78 -6.06 -4.05
CA GLY A 108 -27.84 -4.91 -3.17
C GLY A 108 -29.01 -4.91 -2.18
N PHE A 109 -29.69 -6.06 -1.99
CA PHE A 109 -30.91 -6.18 -1.18
C PHE A 109 -30.70 -5.83 0.29
N TYR A 110 -29.48 -6.03 0.82
CA TYR A 110 -29.11 -5.66 2.19
C TYR A 110 -28.22 -4.43 2.28
N ALA A 111 -27.90 -3.79 1.13
CA ALA A 111 -27.20 -2.54 1.14
C ALA A 111 -28.12 -1.44 1.69
N GLU A 112 -27.61 -0.68 2.65
CA GLU A 112 -28.35 0.38 3.31
C GLU A 112 -27.87 1.75 2.86
N PRO A 113 -28.79 2.68 2.57
CA PRO A 113 -28.43 4.04 2.20
C PRO A 113 -27.86 4.82 3.40
N PHE A 114 -26.94 5.73 3.09
CA PHE A 114 -26.34 6.65 4.05
C PHE A 114 -26.00 8.00 3.40
N SER A 115 -25.66 8.95 4.24
CA SER A 115 -25.17 10.26 3.81
C SER A 115 -23.82 10.53 4.44
N HIS A 116 -22.86 11.07 3.66
CA HIS A 116 -21.54 11.50 4.16
C HIS A 116 -21.64 12.57 5.27
N LYS A 117 -22.77 13.27 5.41
CA LYS A 117 -23.02 14.17 6.54
C LYS A 117 -23.16 13.44 7.88
N ASN A 118 -23.46 12.16 7.83
CA ASN A 118 -23.65 11.26 8.98
C ASN A 118 -22.48 10.28 9.14
N GLU A 119 -21.39 10.50 8.43
CA GLU A 119 -20.19 9.67 8.41
C GLU A 119 -19.00 10.42 9.01
N THR A 120 -18.18 9.74 9.77
CA THR A 120 -16.97 10.30 10.38
C THR A 120 -15.87 9.26 10.40
N ALA A 121 -14.67 9.64 9.95
CA ALA A 121 -13.48 8.82 10.03
C ALA A 121 -12.32 9.60 10.66
N SER A 122 -11.48 8.90 11.39
CA SER A 122 -10.20 9.40 11.92
C SER A 122 -9.24 8.22 12.12
N PRO A 123 -7.94 8.43 12.29
CA PRO A 123 -7.00 7.33 12.47
C PRO A 123 -7.44 6.36 13.57
N GLY A 124 -7.65 5.09 13.20
CA GLY A 124 -8.09 4.05 14.11
C GLY A 124 -9.58 4.04 14.48
N TYR A 125 -10.39 4.88 13.84
CA TYR A 125 -11.83 4.97 14.14
C TYR A 125 -12.66 5.30 12.91
N TYR A 126 -13.83 4.65 12.81
CA TYR A 126 -14.85 4.95 11.82
C TYR A 126 -16.25 4.93 12.45
N SER A 127 -17.14 5.82 12.02
CA SER A 127 -18.55 5.84 12.43
C SER A 127 -19.44 6.31 11.29
N VAL A 128 -20.62 5.68 11.18
CA VAL A 128 -21.69 6.13 10.27
C VAL A 128 -23.06 5.91 10.91
N ARG A 129 -24.00 6.82 10.62
CA ARG A 129 -25.42 6.59 10.84
C ARG A 129 -26.08 6.37 9.49
N MET A 130 -26.62 5.17 9.29
CA MET A 130 -27.38 4.81 8.10
C MET A 130 -28.80 5.43 8.14
N ASP A 131 -29.45 5.55 6.98
CA ASP A 131 -30.75 6.23 6.86
C ASP A 131 -31.89 5.47 7.60
N ASN A 132 -31.76 4.14 7.80
CA ASN A 132 -32.65 3.35 8.66
C ASN A 132 -32.46 3.63 10.17
N GLY A 133 -31.50 4.50 10.54
CA GLY A 133 -31.25 4.94 11.91
C GLY A 133 -30.26 4.09 12.70
N ILE A 134 -29.72 3.01 12.15
CA ILE A 134 -28.64 2.25 12.79
C ILE A 134 -27.36 3.11 12.77
N ARG A 135 -26.70 3.21 13.92
CA ARG A 135 -25.38 3.83 14.05
C ARG A 135 -24.33 2.76 14.27
N ILE A 136 -23.26 2.83 13.54
CA ILE A 136 -22.12 1.93 13.62
C ILE A 136 -20.91 2.72 14.08
N GLU A 137 -20.13 2.16 15.02
CA GLU A 137 -18.84 2.67 15.46
C GLU A 137 -17.83 1.53 15.47
N LEU A 138 -16.66 1.76 14.87
CA LEU A 138 -15.61 0.73 14.69
C LEU A 138 -14.26 1.29 15.16
N THR A 139 -13.51 0.47 15.88
CA THR A 139 -12.12 0.74 16.23
C THR A 139 -11.31 -0.55 16.30
N VAL A 140 -9.98 -0.45 16.24
CA VAL A 140 -9.11 -1.62 16.06
C VAL A 140 -7.87 -1.56 16.94
N THR A 141 -7.28 -2.73 17.17
CA THR A 141 -5.88 -2.93 17.54
C THR A 141 -5.12 -3.47 16.32
N LYS A 142 -3.92 -3.99 16.52
CA LYS A 142 -3.11 -4.52 15.41
C LYS A 142 -3.75 -5.72 14.70
N ARG A 143 -4.42 -6.63 15.45
CA ARG A 143 -4.99 -7.91 14.94
C ARG A 143 -6.46 -8.08 15.29
N THR A 144 -7.02 -7.17 16.08
CA THR A 144 -8.38 -7.28 16.57
C THR A 144 -9.16 -5.99 16.41
N GLY A 145 -10.47 -6.04 16.59
CA GLY A 145 -11.31 -4.86 16.58
C GLY A 145 -12.45 -4.98 17.60
N ILE A 146 -13.05 -3.85 17.94
CA ILE A 146 -14.32 -3.78 18.67
C ILE A 146 -15.26 -2.85 17.92
N GLY A 147 -16.51 -3.28 17.74
CA GLY A 147 -17.55 -2.53 17.05
C GLY A 147 -18.82 -2.42 17.89
N GLU A 148 -19.49 -1.29 17.77
CA GLU A 148 -20.80 -1.01 18.38
C GLU A 148 -21.82 -0.78 17.27
N PHE A 149 -22.88 -1.62 17.25
CA PHE A 149 -24.02 -1.54 16.34
C PHE A 149 -25.23 -1.09 17.14
N ILE A 150 -25.61 0.18 17.03
CA ILE A 150 -26.63 0.82 17.86
C ILE A 150 -27.91 0.97 17.06
N PHE A 151 -28.93 0.23 17.44
CA PHE A 151 -30.20 0.16 16.73
C PHE A 151 -31.21 1.24 17.19
N PRO A 152 -32.19 1.63 16.35
CA PRO A 152 -33.28 2.49 16.74
C PRO A 152 -34.14 1.84 17.84
N LYS A 153 -34.79 2.67 18.64
CA LYS A 153 -35.71 2.16 19.70
C LYS A 153 -36.84 1.31 19.11
N GLY A 154 -37.00 0.11 19.63
CA GLY A 154 -38.07 -0.80 19.23
C GLY A 154 -37.77 -1.60 17.96
N ALA A 155 -36.58 -1.51 17.42
CA ALA A 155 -36.15 -2.32 16.30
C ALA A 155 -35.92 -3.78 16.73
N GLU A 156 -36.17 -4.71 15.84
CA GLU A 156 -35.64 -6.07 15.94
C GLU A 156 -34.23 -6.08 15.40
N GLU A 157 -33.27 -6.40 16.26
CA GLU A 157 -31.85 -6.23 16.05
C GLU A 157 -31.24 -7.49 15.41
N THR A 158 -30.74 -7.39 14.20
CA THR A 158 -30.12 -8.49 13.46
C THR A 158 -28.73 -8.09 12.96
N LEU A 159 -27.79 -9.01 13.11
CA LEU A 159 -26.47 -8.91 12.47
C LEU A 159 -26.27 -10.06 11.48
N LEU A 160 -25.81 -9.73 10.30
CA LEU A 160 -25.38 -10.68 9.28
C LEU A 160 -23.85 -10.74 9.28
N MET A 161 -23.28 -11.95 9.29
CA MET A 161 -21.87 -12.20 9.05
C MET A 161 -21.72 -12.97 7.75
N ASN A 162 -21.10 -12.36 6.74
CA ASN A 162 -20.84 -12.97 5.46
C ASN A 162 -19.37 -13.42 5.38
N SER A 163 -19.10 -14.72 5.62
CA SER A 163 -17.76 -15.29 5.49
C SER A 163 -17.34 -15.47 4.03
N GLY A 164 -18.30 -15.50 3.10
CA GLY A 164 -18.07 -15.56 1.66
C GLY A 164 -17.97 -14.20 0.98
N SER A 165 -17.64 -13.13 1.71
CA SER A 165 -17.66 -11.75 1.19
C SER A 165 -16.44 -11.35 0.37
N SER A 166 -15.39 -12.17 0.34
CA SER A 166 -14.18 -11.82 -0.43
C SER A 166 -14.50 -11.42 -1.87
N ILE A 167 -14.01 -10.26 -2.29
CA ILE A 167 -14.34 -9.66 -3.58
C ILE A 167 -13.90 -10.52 -4.79
N ARG A 168 -12.81 -11.31 -4.64
CA ARG A 168 -12.33 -12.26 -5.66
C ARG A 168 -13.08 -13.58 -5.66
N GLY A 169 -13.96 -13.78 -4.67
CA GLY A 169 -14.66 -15.03 -4.44
C GLY A 169 -13.94 -15.96 -3.48
N THR A 170 -14.71 -16.87 -2.91
CA THR A 170 -14.24 -17.87 -1.94
C THR A 170 -14.40 -19.28 -2.47
N THR A 171 -13.73 -20.24 -1.81
CA THR A 171 -13.78 -21.66 -2.15
C THR A 171 -14.65 -22.42 -1.18
N ARG A 172 -14.85 -23.74 -1.46
CA ARG A 172 -15.57 -24.66 -0.57
C ARG A 172 -14.94 -24.83 0.83
N ASN A 173 -13.69 -24.37 1.05
CA ASN A 173 -13.04 -24.42 2.35
C ASN A 173 -13.45 -23.26 3.26
N THR A 174 -14.32 -22.37 2.80
CA THR A 174 -14.89 -21.29 3.61
C THR A 174 -15.95 -21.87 4.53
N SER A 175 -15.91 -21.53 5.82
CA SER A 175 -16.84 -22.04 6.81
C SER A 175 -17.22 -21.02 7.87
N ILE A 176 -18.32 -21.27 8.56
CA ILE A 176 -18.77 -20.57 9.75
C ILE A 176 -19.30 -21.56 10.77
N ASP A 177 -19.00 -21.33 12.06
CA ASP A 177 -19.41 -22.14 13.20
C ASP A 177 -19.95 -21.22 14.31
N ILE A 178 -21.13 -21.50 14.81
CA ILE A 178 -21.81 -20.81 15.91
C ILE A 178 -21.59 -21.59 17.20
N VAL A 179 -20.79 -21.00 18.11
CA VAL A 179 -20.45 -21.60 19.40
C VAL A 179 -21.23 -20.93 20.51
N GLY A 180 -21.91 -21.72 21.31
CA GLY A 180 -22.81 -21.14 22.33
C GLY A 180 -23.89 -20.25 21.72
N ASN A 181 -24.14 -19.10 22.32
CA ASN A 181 -25.07 -18.08 21.85
C ASN A 181 -24.41 -16.68 21.78
N ASP A 182 -23.09 -16.62 21.82
CA ASP A 182 -22.32 -15.36 21.90
C ASP A 182 -21.03 -15.39 21.10
N GLU A 183 -20.76 -16.47 20.32
CA GLU A 183 -19.54 -16.58 19.52
C GLU A 183 -19.82 -17.07 18.10
N LEU A 184 -19.15 -16.44 17.13
CA LEU A 184 -18.95 -16.96 15.78
C LEU A 184 -17.46 -17.16 15.53
N ARG A 185 -17.12 -18.23 14.83
CA ARG A 185 -15.76 -18.44 14.31
C ARG A 185 -15.81 -19.11 12.95
N GLY A 186 -14.72 -19.06 12.24
CA GLY A 186 -14.66 -19.70 10.92
C GLY A 186 -13.43 -19.32 10.15
N GLN A 187 -13.48 -19.62 8.87
CA GLN A 187 -12.41 -19.36 7.92
C GLN A 187 -12.98 -18.97 6.56
N ALA A 188 -12.15 -18.26 5.78
CA ALA A 188 -12.38 -18.04 4.36
C ALA A 188 -11.12 -18.39 3.58
N THR A 189 -11.27 -19.20 2.52
CA THR A 189 -10.21 -19.39 1.55
C THR A 189 -10.58 -18.66 0.28
N ALA A 190 -9.80 -17.66 -0.06
CA ALA A 190 -10.07 -16.71 -1.13
C ALA A 190 -8.85 -16.55 -2.05
N MET A 191 -9.07 -15.93 -3.19
CA MET A 191 -8.06 -15.73 -4.22
C MET A 191 -7.29 -14.42 -3.98
N VAL A 192 -5.96 -14.44 -4.15
CA VAL A 192 -5.15 -13.21 -4.14
C VAL A 192 -5.52 -12.29 -5.31
N GLY A 193 -5.31 -10.99 -5.14
CA GLY A 193 -5.50 -10.02 -6.22
C GLY A 193 -4.42 -10.17 -7.29
N CYS A 194 -4.81 -10.03 -8.57
CA CYS A 194 -3.92 -10.15 -9.72
C CYS A 194 -3.17 -11.49 -9.85
N GLY A 195 -3.52 -12.49 -9.05
CA GLY A 195 -2.99 -13.86 -9.07
C GLY A 195 -4.12 -14.89 -9.07
N ASN A 196 -3.76 -16.15 -8.97
CA ASN A 196 -4.70 -17.28 -8.90
C ASN A 196 -4.48 -18.13 -7.64
N GLU A 197 -3.49 -17.78 -6.84
CA GLU A 197 -3.13 -18.45 -5.59
C GLU A 197 -4.22 -18.23 -4.55
N LEU A 198 -4.34 -19.14 -3.58
CA LEU A 198 -5.37 -19.11 -2.56
C LEU A 198 -4.76 -18.92 -1.18
N TYR A 199 -5.17 -17.88 -0.48
CA TYR A 199 -4.89 -17.71 0.94
C TYR A 199 -6.06 -18.15 1.81
N THR A 200 -5.78 -18.56 3.04
CA THR A 200 -6.80 -18.85 4.04
C THR A 200 -6.63 -17.89 5.21
N ILE A 201 -7.74 -17.31 5.65
CA ILE A 201 -7.82 -16.45 6.82
C ILE A 201 -8.88 -16.98 7.77
N TYR A 202 -8.62 -16.89 9.07
CA TYR A 202 -9.47 -17.36 10.16
C TYR A 202 -9.97 -16.16 10.95
N PHE A 203 -11.17 -16.28 11.53
CA PHE A 203 -11.71 -15.25 12.40
C PHE A 203 -12.39 -15.83 13.64
N VAL A 204 -12.49 -14.99 14.67
CA VAL A 204 -13.35 -15.15 15.84
C VAL A 204 -14.09 -13.85 16.07
N ALA A 205 -15.38 -13.93 16.35
CA ALA A 205 -16.24 -12.81 16.74
C ALA A 205 -16.99 -13.16 18.02
N LEU A 206 -16.76 -12.38 19.09
CA LEU A 206 -17.45 -12.52 20.37
C LEU A 206 -18.44 -11.39 20.57
N PHE A 207 -19.66 -11.72 20.96
CA PHE A 207 -20.73 -10.77 21.26
C PHE A 207 -20.88 -10.58 22.77
N ARG A 208 -20.99 -9.33 23.22
CA ARG A 208 -21.11 -9.02 24.65
C ARG A 208 -22.40 -9.56 25.27
N ARG A 209 -23.47 -9.59 24.51
CA ARG A 209 -24.72 -10.21 24.89
C ARG A 209 -25.12 -11.34 23.95
N PRO A 210 -25.80 -12.39 24.45
CA PRO A 210 -26.15 -13.52 23.61
C PRO A 210 -27.24 -13.13 22.58
N PHE A 211 -27.17 -13.73 21.39
CA PHE A 211 -28.23 -13.72 20.41
C PHE A 211 -29.33 -14.69 20.81
N THR A 212 -30.58 -14.38 20.46
CA THR A 212 -31.78 -15.13 20.83
C THR A 212 -32.18 -16.19 19.81
N SER A 213 -31.81 -15.97 18.55
CA SER A 213 -31.98 -16.95 17.46
C SER A 213 -30.89 -16.74 16.39
N PHE A 214 -30.70 -17.76 15.58
CA PHE A 214 -29.71 -17.74 14.53
C PHE A 214 -30.10 -18.65 13.37
N ALA A 215 -29.46 -18.38 12.22
CA ALA A 215 -29.45 -19.26 11.06
C ALA A 215 -28.08 -19.19 10.40
N THR A 216 -27.69 -20.25 9.71
CA THR A 216 -26.57 -20.23 8.78
C THR A 216 -27.11 -20.29 7.35
N TRP A 217 -26.26 -19.98 6.38
CA TRP A 217 -26.55 -20.17 4.96
C TRP A 217 -25.39 -20.74 4.18
N ASN A 218 -25.72 -21.41 3.06
CA ASN A 218 -24.79 -21.77 2.01
C ASN A 218 -25.46 -21.50 0.65
N GLY A 219 -24.94 -20.56 -0.12
CA GLY A 219 -25.60 -20.08 -1.33
C GLY A 219 -26.99 -19.49 -1.03
N PRO A 220 -28.05 -19.87 -1.75
CA PRO A 220 -29.38 -19.29 -1.58
C PRO A 220 -30.21 -19.87 -0.40
N ALA A 221 -29.73 -20.90 0.28
CA ALA A 221 -30.48 -21.60 1.34
C ALA A 221 -30.17 -21.04 2.72
N MET A 222 -31.22 -20.65 3.44
CA MET A 222 -31.15 -20.32 4.87
C MET A 222 -31.49 -21.56 5.70
N ASN A 223 -30.66 -21.88 6.70
CA ASN A 223 -30.81 -23.06 7.58
C ASN A 223 -31.02 -22.57 9.01
N ASN A 224 -32.29 -22.42 9.41
CA ASN A 224 -32.65 -21.94 10.74
C ASN A 224 -32.23 -22.93 11.84
N GLY A 225 -31.53 -22.43 12.87
CA GLY A 225 -31.04 -23.21 13.99
C GLY A 225 -29.82 -24.10 13.72
N GLU A 226 -29.34 -24.13 12.48
CA GLU A 226 -28.08 -24.82 12.13
C GLU A 226 -26.88 -23.99 12.56
N ARG A 227 -25.95 -24.65 13.27
CA ARG A 227 -24.75 -23.99 13.85
C ARG A 227 -23.57 -23.93 12.94
N PHE A 228 -23.50 -24.82 11.97
CA PHE A 228 -22.35 -24.93 11.06
C PHE A 228 -22.80 -24.84 9.61
N SER A 229 -22.01 -24.17 8.81
CA SER A 229 -22.14 -24.16 7.36
C SER A 229 -20.76 -24.05 6.70
N ASP A 230 -20.57 -24.75 5.59
CA ASP A 230 -19.36 -24.71 4.77
C ASP A 230 -19.71 -24.61 3.29
N GLY A 231 -18.84 -23.98 2.51
CA GLY A 231 -19.02 -23.79 1.08
C GLY A 231 -18.49 -22.43 0.60
N PRO A 232 -18.66 -22.09 -0.67
CA PRO A 232 -18.09 -20.85 -1.23
C PRO A 232 -18.87 -19.57 -0.85
N LYS A 233 -20.12 -19.69 -0.37
CA LYS A 233 -21.01 -18.55 -0.10
C LYS A 233 -21.72 -18.74 1.22
N VAL A 234 -20.96 -18.84 2.30
CA VAL A 234 -21.48 -19.12 3.63
C VAL A 234 -21.51 -17.87 4.51
N GLY A 235 -22.40 -17.93 5.51
CA GLY A 235 -22.48 -16.92 6.55
C GLY A 235 -23.51 -17.26 7.61
N ALA A 236 -23.76 -16.32 8.54
CA ALA A 236 -24.71 -16.46 9.63
C ALA A 236 -25.57 -15.21 9.80
N MET A 237 -26.81 -15.43 10.18
CA MET A 237 -27.75 -14.44 10.71
C MET A 237 -27.84 -14.63 12.20
N LEU A 238 -27.70 -13.57 12.96
CA LEU A 238 -27.87 -13.55 14.41
C LEU A 238 -28.92 -12.52 14.80
N SER A 239 -29.99 -12.94 15.47
CA SER A 239 -30.99 -12.04 16.00
C SER A 239 -30.81 -11.85 17.51
N PHE A 240 -30.82 -10.59 17.93
CA PHE A 240 -30.72 -10.18 19.33
C PHE A 240 -32.06 -9.76 19.91
N GLY A 241 -33.14 -9.88 19.11
CA GLY A 241 -34.49 -9.49 19.46
C GLY A 241 -34.66 -7.97 19.57
N ASN A 242 -35.76 -7.58 20.26
CA ASN A 242 -36.03 -6.18 20.54
C ASN A 242 -35.60 -5.85 21.98
N SER A 243 -34.41 -5.39 22.19
CA SER A 243 -33.82 -5.11 23.51
C SER A 243 -33.96 -3.64 23.90
N THR A 244 -34.06 -3.38 25.23
CA THR A 244 -33.90 -2.03 25.78
C THR A 244 -32.44 -1.54 25.68
N ASP A 245 -31.50 -2.46 25.75
CA ASP A 245 -30.10 -2.23 25.37
C ASP A 245 -29.97 -2.39 23.86
N ARG A 246 -30.05 -1.30 23.17
CA ARG A 246 -30.08 -1.21 21.69
C ARG A 246 -28.69 -1.38 21.04
N CYS A 247 -27.65 -1.63 21.83
CA CYS A 247 -26.30 -1.80 21.35
C CYS A 247 -25.93 -3.28 21.25
N VAL A 248 -25.51 -3.71 20.09
CA VAL A 248 -24.82 -4.99 19.89
C VAL A 248 -23.33 -4.69 19.79
N GLU A 249 -22.60 -5.01 20.87
CA GLU A 249 -21.14 -4.90 20.90
C GLU A 249 -20.53 -6.22 20.42
N VAL A 250 -19.56 -6.13 19.52
CA VAL A 250 -18.82 -7.29 19.00
C VAL A 250 -17.33 -7.02 19.01
N LYS A 251 -16.55 -7.98 19.47
CA LYS A 251 -15.10 -8.02 19.28
C LYS A 251 -14.76 -9.03 18.20
N VAL A 252 -13.81 -8.67 17.35
CA VAL A 252 -13.36 -9.52 16.25
C VAL A 252 -11.86 -9.68 16.29
N ALA A 253 -11.36 -10.82 15.83
CA ALA A 253 -9.94 -11.06 15.60
C ALA A 253 -9.75 -11.89 14.35
N VAL A 254 -8.58 -11.72 13.70
CA VAL A 254 -8.19 -12.51 12.54
C VAL A 254 -6.81 -13.16 12.74
N SER A 255 -6.56 -14.22 12.01
CA SER A 255 -5.27 -14.91 11.91
C SER A 255 -5.17 -15.60 10.55
N PHE A 256 -3.95 -15.69 9.99
CA PHE A 256 -3.68 -16.49 8.80
C PHE A 256 -3.23 -17.91 9.14
N VAL A 257 -3.13 -18.26 10.43
CA VAL A 257 -2.63 -19.57 10.89
C VAL A 257 -3.76 -20.49 11.34
N SER A 258 -4.64 -20.00 12.26
CA SER A 258 -5.73 -20.82 12.80
C SER A 258 -6.75 -20.02 13.59
N ILE A 259 -7.93 -20.62 13.83
CA ILE A 259 -8.93 -20.07 14.77
C ILE A 259 -8.33 -19.88 16.18
N ALA A 260 -7.54 -20.85 16.66
CA ALA A 260 -6.90 -20.76 17.98
C ALA A 260 -5.93 -19.57 18.09
N ASN A 261 -5.25 -19.25 17.00
CA ASN A 261 -4.38 -18.06 16.94
C ASN A 261 -5.21 -16.77 16.90
N ALA A 262 -6.35 -16.74 16.19
CA ALA A 262 -7.28 -15.60 16.24
C ALA A 262 -7.83 -15.37 17.67
N GLU A 263 -8.19 -16.44 18.39
CA GLU A 263 -8.57 -16.38 19.82
C GLU A 263 -7.43 -15.85 20.69
N ALA A 264 -6.19 -16.31 20.46
CA ALA A 264 -5.01 -15.82 21.16
C ALA A 264 -4.75 -14.33 20.91
N ASN A 265 -4.91 -13.87 19.66
CA ASN A 265 -4.83 -12.45 19.29
C ASN A 265 -5.87 -11.63 20.05
N LEU A 266 -7.13 -12.11 20.09
CA LEU A 266 -8.23 -11.44 20.77
C LEU A 266 -7.98 -11.30 22.27
N ASN A 267 -7.54 -12.37 22.91
CA ASN A 267 -7.26 -12.41 24.33
C ASN A 267 -6.09 -11.52 24.73
N ALA A 268 -5.07 -11.43 23.88
CA ALA A 268 -3.87 -10.63 24.15
C ALA A 268 -4.10 -9.13 23.92
N GLU A 269 -4.81 -8.75 22.87
CA GLU A 269 -4.91 -7.35 22.44
C GLU A 269 -6.22 -6.67 22.87
N ASN A 270 -7.30 -7.45 23.07
CA ASN A 270 -8.65 -6.90 23.32
C ASN A 270 -9.45 -7.79 24.32
N SER A 271 -8.89 -8.03 25.50
CA SER A 271 -9.51 -8.89 26.52
C SER A 271 -10.78 -8.29 27.12
N GLY A 272 -10.89 -6.96 27.21
CA GLY A 272 -12.04 -6.24 27.80
C GLY A 272 -13.09 -5.79 26.79
N TRP A 273 -14.14 -5.11 27.30
CA TRP A 273 -15.24 -4.52 26.52
C TRP A 273 -15.24 -2.98 26.65
N ASN A 274 -14.08 -2.35 26.51
CA ASN A 274 -13.94 -0.89 26.63
C ASN A 274 -13.60 -0.28 25.27
N PHE A 275 -14.63 0.01 24.48
CA PHE A 275 -14.50 0.61 23.16
C PHE A 275 -13.61 1.87 23.17
N GLU A 276 -13.88 2.80 24.08
CA GLU A 276 -13.15 4.05 24.15
C GLU A 276 -11.65 3.89 24.56
N ALA A 277 -11.31 2.82 25.28
CA ALA A 277 -9.92 2.53 25.58
C ALA A 277 -9.17 2.03 24.33
N VAL A 278 -9.79 1.17 23.53
CA VAL A 278 -9.23 0.69 22.25
C VAL A 278 -9.08 1.86 21.30
N ARG A 279 -10.12 2.69 21.13
CA ARG A 279 -10.09 3.88 20.28
C ARG A 279 -8.96 4.84 20.63
N ARG A 280 -8.82 5.18 21.92
CA ARG A 280 -7.70 6.03 22.38
C ARG A 280 -6.34 5.39 22.15
N SER A 281 -6.22 4.08 22.29
CA SER A 281 -4.98 3.35 22.02
C SER A 281 -4.59 3.44 20.55
N ALA A 282 -5.56 3.26 19.64
CA ALA A 282 -5.36 3.40 18.20
C ALA A 282 -4.97 4.83 17.81
N ASP A 283 -5.70 5.85 18.28
CA ASP A 283 -5.37 7.27 18.05
C ASP A 283 -3.96 7.60 18.56
N SER A 284 -3.58 7.12 19.75
CA SER A 284 -2.25 7.34 20.31
C SER A 284 -1.16 6.64 19.50
N ALA A 285 -1.42 5.45 18.95
CA ALA A 285 -0.48 4.74 18.09
C ALA A 285 -0.25 5.52 16.79
N TRP A 286 -1.31 5.98 16.15
CA TRP A 286 -1.22 6.83 14.97
C TRP A 286 -0.53 8.16 15.26
N ASN A 287 -0.86 8.79 16.39
CA ASN A 287 -0.24 10.06 16.75
C ASN A 287 1.28 9.92 16.94
N ARG A 288 1.77 8.82 17.52
CA ARG A 288 3.22 8.54 17.63
C ARG A 288 3.88 8.40 16.26
N VAL A 289 3.22 7.71 15.32
CA VAL A 289 3.73 7.56 13.95
C VAL A 289 3.82 8.91 13.24
N LEU A 290 2.76 9.71 13.30
CA LEU A 290 2.71 11.02 12.65
C LEU A 290 3.72 12.01 13.25
N ASN A 291 3.98 11.93 14.57
CA ASN A 291 4.99 12.77 15.24
C ASN A 291 6.44 12.43 14.83
N LYS A 292 6.69 11.39 14.04
CA LYS A 292 8.00 11.18 13.41
C LYS A 292 8.35 12.33 12.45
N VAL A 293 7.34 13.03 11.90
CA VAL A 293 7.54 14.21 11.05
C VAL A 293 6.61 15.34 11.49
N VAL A 294 7.18 16.41 12.06
CA VAL A 294 6.41 17.57 12.52
C VAL A 294 6.63 18.74 11.58
N VAL A 295 5.59 19.15 10.85
CA VAL A 295 5.64 20.35 9.99
C VAL A 295 5.04 21.56 10.69
N THR A 296 5.63 22.73 10.42
CA THR A 296 5.19 24.03 10.98
C THR A 296 4.93 25.03 9.87
N GLY A 297 3.91 25.86 10.03
CA GLY A 297 3.43 26.75 8.97
C GLY A 297 2.54 26.03 7.97
N GLY A 298 2.34 26.60 6.79
CA GLY A 298 1.41 26.09 5.78
C GLY A 298 -0.07 26.28 6.13
N ALA A 299 -0.94 26.14 5.13
CA ALA A 299 -2.39 26.14 5.32
C ALA A 299 -2.89 24.84 5.97
N PHE A 300 -4.11 24.85 6.53
CA PHE A 300 -4.73 23.67 7.10
C PHE A 300 -4.85 22.54 6.06
N ALA A 301 -5.35 22.86 4.86
CA ALA A 301 -5.47 21.92 3.74
C ALA A 301 -4.14 21.24 3.36
N GLN A 302 -3.02 21.99 3.36
CA GLN A 302 -1.69 21.43 3.09
C GLN A 302 -1.24 20.46 4.18
N LYS A 303 -1.53 20.76 5.45
CA LYS A 303 -1.24 19.84 6.56
C LYS A 303 -2.14 18.61 6.50
N GLN A 304 -3.40 18.79 6.13
CA GLN A 304 -4.35 17.70 5.98
C GLN A 304 -3.87 16.72 4.89
N ALA A 305 -3.56 17.22 3.70
CA ALA A 305 -2.98 16.38 2.63
C ALA A 305 -1.66 15.72 3.07
N PHE A 306 -0.77 16.45 3.76
CA PHE A 306 0.52 15.92 4.20
C PHE A 306 0.40 14.82 5.25
N TYR A 307 -0.38 15.03 6.31
CA TYR A 307 -0.52 14.03 7.36
C TYR A 307 -1.38 12.85 6.92
N THR A 308 -2.33 13.06 6.00
CA THR A 308 -3.07 11.94 5.39
C THR A 308 -2.15 11.11 4.49
N ALA A 309 -1.29 11.73 3.68
CA ALA A 309 -0.30 11.00 2.91
C ALA A 309 0.66 10.21 3.81
N LEU A 310 1.17 10.82 4.89
CA LEU A 310 2.02 10.11 5.86
C LEU A 310 1.26 8.95 6.55
N TYR A 311 -0.03 9.12 6.83
CA TYR A 311 -0.90 8.08 7.38
C TYR A 311 -1.03 6.90 6.41
N HIS A 312 -1.29 7.14 5.12
CA HIS A 312 -1.38 6.08 4.10
C HIS A 312 -0.09 5.28 3.94
N CYS A 313 1.09 5.89 4.11
CA CYS A 313 2.39 5.19 4.06
C CYS A 313 2.55 4.11 5.15
N TYR A 314 1.69 4.08 6.17
CA TYR A 314 1.72 3.09 7.25
C TYR A 314 0.55 2.09 7.21
N PHE A 315 -0.22 2.03 6.11
CA PHE A 315 -1.25 1.01 5.95
C PHE A 315 -0.66 -0.36 5.60
N VAL A 316 0.22 -0.37 4.63
CA VAL A 316 0.90 -1.58 4.14
C VAL A 316 2.41 -1.31 4.01
N PRO A 317 3.27 -2.33 4.06
CA PRO A 317 3.00 -3.74 4.40
C PRO A 317 2.36 -3.94 5.77
N SER A 318 1.51 -4.96 5.89
CA SER A 318 0.77 -5.27 7.13
C SER A 318 1.46 -6.37 7.93
N VAL A 319 1.37 -6.33 9.25
CA VAL A 319 1.85 -7.43 10.10
C VAL A 319 1.11 -8.72 9.76
N PHE A 320 1.85 -9.80 9.63
CA PHE A 320 1.35 -11.10 9.19
C PHE A 320 1.45 -12.20 10.25
N ASN A 321 2.30 -12.05 11.23
CA ASN A 321 2.40 -12.98 12.35
C ASN A 321 1.40 -12.68 13.46
N ASP A 322 0.93 -13.72 14.13
CA ASP A 322 0.10 -13.66 15.32
C ASP A 322 0.89 -13.22 16.57
N VAL A 323 0.20 -12.99 17.69
CA VAL A 323 0.82 -12.54 18.96
C VAL A 323 1.83 -13.53 19.53
N ASN A 324 1.71 -14.82 19.20
CA ASN A 324 2.66 -15.87 19.58
C ASN A 324 3.89 -15.91 18.65
N GLY A 325 3.92 -15.07 17.61
CA GLY A 325 4.96 -14.99 16.58
C GLY A 325 4.80 -15.94 15.41
N GLU A 326 3.75 -16.77 15.36
CA GLU A 326 3.50 -17.71 14.27
C GLU A 326 2.92 -17.02 13.04
N TYR A 327 3.30 -17.48 11.85
CA TYR A 327 2.77 -17.08 10.55
C TYR A 327 2.83 -18.26 9.56
N ILE A 328 2.02 -18.22 8.53
CA ILE A 328 2.07 -19.18 7.43
C ILE A 328 3.06 -18.69 6.37
N GLY A 329 4.06 -19.51 6.03
CA GLY A 329 5.06 -19.15 5.04
C GLY A 329 4.62 -19.41 3.61
N MET A 330 5.39 -18.96 2.62
CA MET A 330 5.16 -19.25 1.20
C MET A 330 5.24 -20.75 0.86
N ASP A 331 5.89 -21.55 1.71
CA ASP A 331 5.90 -23.01 1.60
C ASP A 331 4.65 -23.70 2.18
N GLY A 332 3.67 -22.93 2.63
CA GLY A 332 2.44 -23.42 3.26
C GLY A 332 2.64 -24.02 4.66
N ARG A 333 3.80 -23.80 5.30
CA ARG A 333 4.10 -24.28 6.65
C ARG A 333 4.01 -23.15 7.66
N ILE A 334 3.79 -23.51 8.92
CA ILE A 334 3.81 -22.56 10.04
C ILE A 334 5.28 -22.30 10.42
N HIS A 335 5.65 -21.02 10.39
CA HIS A 335 6.92 -20.50 10.84
C HIS A 335 6.74 -19.62 12.06
N LYS A 336 7.85 -19.13 12.64
CA LYS A 336 7.81 -18.27 13.81
C LYS A 336 8.91 -17.22 13.72
N VAL A 337 8.52 -15.97 13.88
CA VAL A 337 9.47 -14.85 13.98
C VAL A 337 10.23 -14.87 15.30
N ALA A 338 11.44 -14.32 15.31
CA ALA A 338 12.19 -14.09 16.54
C ALA A 338 11.45 -13.10 17.45
N ARG A 339 11.66 -13.22 18.75
CA ARG A 339 11.01 -12.33 19.72
C ARG A 339 11.38 -10.87 19.48
N GLY A 340 10.38 -10.03 19.34
CA GLY A 340 10.54 -8.58 19.11
C GLY A 340 10.56 -8.19 17.64
N HIS A 341 10.48 -9.17 16.73
CA HIS A 341 10.38 -8.97 15.29
C HIS A 341 8.99 -9.31 14.77
N SER A 342 8.72 -8.94 13.52
CA SER A 342 7.46 -9.23 12.83
C SER A 342 7.72 -9.75 11.43
N GLN A 343 6.83 -10.64 10.95
CA GLN A 343 6.68 -10.94 9.53
C GLN A 343 5.65 -9.97 8.96
N TYR A 344 5.89 -9.48 7.76
CA TYR A 344 5.01 -8.58 7.04
C TYR A 344 4.52 -9.21 5.74
N GLU A 345 3.35 -8.78 5.27
CA GLU A 345 2.71 -9.16 4.02
C GLU A 345 2.32 -7.93 3.21
N ASN A 346 1.85 -8.15 1.97
CA ASN A 346 1.34 -7.11 1.09
C ASN A 346 2.45 -6.15 0.63
N ILE A 347 3.58 -6.73 0.23
CA ILE A 347 4.73 -5.98 -0.27
C ILE A 347 4.61 -5.83 -1.79
N SER A 348 4.36 -4.61 -2.23
CA SER A 348 4.25 -4.25 -3.64
C SER A 348 5.62 -3.85 -4.19
N GLY A 349 6.36 -4.83 -4.75
CA GLY A 349 7.75 -4.62 -5.11
C GLY A 349 7.96 -3.55 -6.19
N TRP A 350 7.06 -3.46 -7.18
CA TRP A 350 7.16 -2.48 -8.27
C TRP A 350 6.97 -1.03 -7.82
N ASP A 351 6.15 -0.83 -6.79
CA ASP A 351 5.71 0.47 -6.30
C ASP A 351 6.59 0.95 -5.14
N ALA A 352 6.78 0.13 -4.11
CA ALA A 352 7.34 0.51 -2.83
C ALA A 352 8.80 1.02 -2.91
N TYR A 353 9.62 0.49 -3.83
CA TYR A 353 11.03 0.90 -3.93
C TYR A 353 11.21 2.37 -4.33
N ARG A 354 10.24 2.97 -5.01
CA ARG A 354 10.41 4.32 -5.60
C ARG A 354 10.52 5.41 -4.55
N SER A 355 9.75 5.29 -3.46
CA SER A 355 9.84 6.24 -2.36
C SER A 355 9.39 5.68 -1.01
N THR A 356 8.47 4.69 -0.95
CA THR A 356 7.94 4.17 0.32
C THR A 356 9.02 3.51 1.17
N THR A 357 9.80 2.59 0.61
CA THR A 357 10.93 1.94 1.31
C THR A 357 11.96 2.95 1.81
N PRO A 358 12.48 3.91 1.00
CA PRO A 358 13.36 4.95 1.50
C PRO A 358 12.77 5.80 2.62
N LEU A 359 11.46 6.12 2.57
CA LEU A 359 10.79 6.89 3.61
C LEU A 359 10.68 6.08 4.91
N MET A 360 10.30 4.80 4.81
CA MET A 360 10.17 3.92 5.97
C MET A 360 11.53 3.59 6.58
N ALA A 361 12.56 3.33 5.78
CA ALA A 361 13.91 3.13 6.28
C ALA A 361 14.44 4.36 7.04
N LEU A 362 14.07 5.57 6.61
CA LEU A 362 14.41 6.80 7.29
C LEU A 362 13.63 6.96 8.61
N LEU A 363 12.30 6.77 8.60
CA LEU A 363 11.42 7.09 9.72
C LEU A 363 11.22 5.92 10.70
N SER A 364 11.31 4.69 10.22
CA SER A 364 10.98 3.46 10.93
C SER A 364 11.98 2.33 10.62
N PRO A 365 13.29 2.54 10.81
CA PRO A 365 14.30 1.58 10.34
C PRO A 365 14.19 0.18 10.97
N THR A 366 13.59 0.04 12.13
CA THR A 366 13.35 -1.27 12.76
C THR A 366 12.25 -2.02 12.02
N GLU A 367 11.10 -1.39 11.79
CA GLU A 367 10.01 -2.00 11.03
C GLU A 367 10.43 -2.29 9.59
N GLU A 368 11.19 -1.39 8.96
CA GLU A 368 11.66 -1.61 7.58
C GLU A 368 12.70 -2.72 7.50
N SER A 369 13.51 -2.93 8.55
CA SER A 369 14.39 -4.10 8.64
C SER A 369 13.60 -5.41 8.74
N ASP A 370 12.51 -5.43 9.48
CA ASP A 370 11.61 -6.58 9.56
C ASP A 370 10.89 -6.85 8.22
N ILE A 371 10.53 -5.80 7.48
CA ILE A 371 9.97 -5.92 6.12
C ILE A 371 11.01 -6.52 5.16
N ALA A 372 12.25 -6.03 5.21
CA ALA A 372 13.35 -6.61 4.44
C ALA A 372 13.61 -8.07 4.81
N GLN A 373 13.58 -8.41 6.11
CA GLN A 373 13.71 -9.80 6.56
C GLN A 373 12.54 -10.66 6.08
N SER A 374 11.33 -10.11 5.99
CA SER A 374 10.16 -10.83 5.47
C SER A 374 10.37 -11.26 4.02
N LEU A 375 10.87 -10.37 3.16
CA LEU A 375 11.24 -10.73 1.78
C LEU A 375 12.32 -11.81 1.70
N VAL A 376 13.28 -11.81 2.64
CA VAL A 376 14.30 -12.88 2.72
C VAL A 376 13.67 -14.21 3.10
N ASN A 377 12.80 -14.21 4.12
CA ASN A 377 12.07 -15.41 4.54
C ASN A 377 11.21 -15.95 3.40
N ASP A 378 10.52 -15.09 2.67
CA ASP A 378 9.65 -15.44 1.55
C ASP A 378 10.44 -16.02 0.39
N ALA A 379 11.63 -15.49 0.10
CA ALA A 379 12.52 -16.11 -0.89
C ALA A 379 12.96 -17.51 -0.48
N GLU A 380 13.38 -17.71 0.77
CA GLU A 380 13.79 -19.04 1.28
C GLU A 380 12.64 -20.04 1.24
N GLN A 381 11.44 -19.63 1.56
CA GLN A 381 10.24 -20.46 1.62
C GLN A 381 9.60 -20.65 0.24
N GLY A 382 9.69 -19.67 -0.64
CA GLY A 382 9.04 -19.64 -1.95
C GLY A 382 9.82 -20.26 -3.11
N GLY A 383 11.00 -20.86 -2.85
CA GLY A 383 11.80 -21.52 -3.89
C GLY A 383 13.12 -20.83 -4.26
N GLY A 384 13.55 -19.87 -3.49
CA GLY A 384 14.86 -19.20 -3.54
C GLY A 384 14.89 -17.87 -4.25
N GLY A 385 13.87 -17.51 -5.02
CA GLY A 385 13.69 -16.19 -5.64
C GLY A 385 12.82 -15.26 -4.80
N LEU A 386 13.10 -13.96 -4.87
CA LEU A 386 12.32 -12.94 -4.19
C LEU A 386 10.92 -12.77 -4.81
N PRO A 387 9.88 -12.51 -4.01
CA PRO A 387 8.55 -12.25 -4.55
C PRO A 387 8.52 -10.89 -5.28
N ARG A 388 7.84 -10.83 -6.42
CA ARG A 388 7.67 -9.58 -7.17
C ARG A 388 6.55 -8.72 -6.59
N TRP A 389 5.46 -9.36 -6.23
CA TRP A 389 4.27 -8.73 -5.69
C TRP A 389 3.56 -9.67 -4.73
N GLU A 390 3.87 -9.52 -3.46
CA GLU A 390 3.43 -10.41 -2.41
C GLU A 390 2.06 -10.02 -1.90
N GLN A 391 1.22 -11.00 -1.62
CA GLN A 391 -0.04 -10.84 -0.91
C GLN A 391 -0.34 -12.07 -0.06
N ALA A 392 -0.60 -11.86 1.23
CA ALA A 392 -0.63 -12.92 2.21
C ALA A 392 0.67 -13.74 2.10
N ASN A 393 0.60 -15.06 2.05
CA ASN A 393 1.77 -15.91 1.88
C ASN A 393 2.04 -16.30 0.42
N HIS A 394 1.71 -15.45 -0.54
CA HIS A 394 1.83 -15.77 -1.97
C HIS A 394 2.46 -14.65 -2.78
N ASN A 395 3.25 -15.03 -3.78
CA ASN A 395 3.70 -14.16 -4.85
C ASN A 395 2.68 -14.18 -5.99
N SER A 396 1.85 -13.15 -6.09
CA SER A 396 0.83 -13.05 -7.16
C SER A 396 1.43 -12.97 -8.57
N GLY A 397 2.75 -12.77 -8.70
CA GLY A 397 3.42 -12.60 -9.99
C GLY A 397 2.95 -11.38 -10.79
N GLY A 398 2.18 -10.50 -10.17
CA GLY A 398 1.71 -9.24 -10.75
C GLY A 398 2.84 -8.30 -11.12
N MET A 399 2.55 -7.30 -11.94
CA MET A 399 3.44 -6.27 -12.44
C MET A 399 4.71 -6.81 -13.15
N VAL A 400 5.73 -5.97 -13.30
CA VAL A 400 6.98 -6.25 -14.01
C VAL A 400 8.19 -5.86 -13.17
N GLY A 401 9.38 -6.21 -13.67
CA GLY A 401 10.62 -5.86 -12.99
C GLY A 401 11.01 -6.84 -11.90
N ASP A 402 11.85 -6.37 -11.00
CA ASP A 402 12.40 -7.08 -9.87
C ASP A 402 12.61 -6.09 -8.71
N GLY A 403 11.48 -5.54 -8.26
CA GLY A 403 11.46 -4.45 -7.27
C GLY A 403 11.94 -4.86 -5.90
N SER A 404 11.78 -6.13 -5.50
CA SER A 404 12.23 -6.62 -4.20
C SER A 404 13.75 -6.57 -4.04
N VAL A 405 14.51 -6.74 -5.13
CA VAL A 405 15.96 -6.49 -5.15
C VAL A 405 16.26 -5.03 -4.79
N ILE A 406 15.48 -4.09 -5.32
CA ILE A 406 15.67 -2.66 -5.05
C ILE A 406 15.26 -2.33 -3.61
N ILE A 407 14.13 -2.88 -3.13
CA ILE A 407 13.67 -2.70 -1.74
C ILE A 407 14.77 -3.09 -0.74
N LEU A 408 15.37 -4.27 -0.90
CA LEU A 408 16.46 -4.73 -0.03
C LEU A 408 17.68 -3.81 -0.07
N ALA A 409 18.06 -3.35 -1.27
CA ALA A 409 19.18 -2.43 -1.45
C ALA A 409 18.89 -1.05 -0.84
N ASP A 410 17.68 -0.52 -1.02
CA ASP A 410 17.26 0.77 -0.47
C ASP A 410 17.08 0.72 1.05
N ALA A 411 16.45 -0.32 1.59
CA ALA A 411 16.36 -0.53 3.03
C ALA A 411 17.76 -0.43 3.68
N TYR A 412 18.74 -1.16 3.14
CA TYR A 412 20.11 -1.11 3.61
C TYR A 412 20.76 0.27 3.44
N ALA A 413 20.60 0.88 2.25
CA ALA A 413 21.24 2.16 1.92
C ALA A 413 20.72 3.32 2.77
N PHE A 414 19.41 3.32 3.10
CA PHE A 414 18.76 4.35 3.91
C PHE A 414 18.75 4.06 5.42
N GLY A 415 19.35 2.93 5.87
CA GLY A 415 19.65 2.72 7.29
C GLY A 415 18.90 1.60 7.99
N ALA A 416 17.96 0.92 7.34
CA ALA A 416 17.31 -0.28 7.86
C ALA A 416 18.23 -1.49 7.58
N ARG A 417 18.99 -1.95 8.57
CA ARG A 417 20.08 -2.94 8.40
C ARG A 417 19.99 -4.14 9.34
N ASP A 418 18.94 -4.24 10.12
CA ASP A 418 18.73 -5.32 11.09
C ASP A 418 17.97 -6.48 10.46
N PHE A 419 18.53 -7.03 9.37
CA PHE A 419 18.06 -8.22 8.67
C PHE A 419 19.24 -9.05 8.16
N ASP A 420 19.03 -10.28 7.72
CA ASP A 420 20.10 -11.13 7.18
C ASP A 420 20.56 -10.63 5.80
N ILE A 421 21.54 -9.74 5.82
CA ILE A 421 22.12 -9.14 4.60
C ILE A 421 22.82 -10.15 3.69
N PHE A 422 23.31 -11.30 4.24
CA PHE A 422 23.95 -12.34 3.43
C PHE A 422 22.92 -13.21 2.72
N ALA A 423 21.85 -13.60 3.41
CA ALA A 423 20.72 -14.30 2.79
C ALA A 423 20.02 -13.40 1.76
N ALA A 424 19.82 -12.13 2.06
CA ALA A 424 19.31 -11.14 1.11
C ALA A 424 20.17 -11.07 -0.15
N PHE A 425 21.47 -10.88 -0.01
CA PHE A 425 22.38 -10.82 -1.15
C PHE A 425 22.34 -12.11 -1.99
N LYS A 426 22.29 -13.28 -1.34
CA LYS A 426 22.14 -14.55 -2.02
C LYS A 426 20.86 -14.63 -2.85
N ALA A 427 19.72 -14.22 -2.30
CA ALA A 427 18.43 -14.20 -2.99
C ALA A 427 18.45 -13.21 -4.19
N MET A 428 19.01 -12.01 -4.00
CA MET A 428 19.20 -11.02 -5.07
C MET A 428 20.06 -11.58 -6.23
N LEU A 429 21.11 -12.36 -5.91
CA LEU A 429 21.94 -13.02 -6.94
C LEU A 429 21.19 -14.15 -7.65
N VAL A 430 20.33 -14.89 -6.95
CA VAL A 430 19.46 -15.90 -7.56
C VAL A 430 18.56 -15.24 -8.60
N ASP A 431 17.92 -14.14 -8.28
CA ASP A 431 17.04 -13.42 -9.21
C ASP A 431 17.78 -12.87 -10.43
N ALA A 432 18.97 -12.30 -10.19
CA ALA A 432 19.74 -11.64 -11.25
C ALA A 432 20.46 -12.60 -12.22
N ASP A 433 20.77 -13.84 -11.80
CA ASP A 433 21.64 -14.73 -12.56
C ASP A 433 21.02 -16.10 -12.89
N ASN A 434 20.05 -16.57 -12.14
CA ASN A 434 19.43 -17.89 -12.38
C ASN A 434 18.22 -17.74 -13.32
N VAL A 435 18.38 -18.14 -14.58
CA VAL A 435 17.34 -18.05 -15.62
C VAL A 435 16.04 -18.79 -15.26
N GLY A 436 16.10 -19.75 -14.35
CA GLY A 436 14.96 -20.55 -13.89
C GLY A 436 14.49 -20.18 -12.48
N ALA A 437 14.97 -19.08 -11.90
CA ALA A 437 14.59 -18.68 -10.55
C ALA A 437 13.08 -18.53 -10.40
N MET A 438 12.53 -19.16 -9.38
CA MET A 438 11.11 -19.18 -9.07
C MET A 438 10.87 -18.58 -7.68
N SER A 439 9.74 -17.91 -7.53
CA SER A 439 9.19 -17.50 -6.25
C SER A 439 7.72 -17.89 -6.24
N ASP A 440 7.34 -18.80 -5.35
CA ASP A 440 5.97 -19.30 -5.22
C ASP A 440 5.36 -19.71 -6.57
N GLY A 441 6.08 -20.52 -7.34
CA GLY A 441 5.65 -21.00 -8.66
C GLY A 441 5.70 -19.96 -9.79
N ASN A 442 6.04 -18.72 -9.52
CA ASN A 442 6.18 -17.65 -10.51
C ASN A 442 7.64 -17.44 -10.90
N LEU A 443 7.91 -17.30 -12.21
CA LEU A 443 9.24 -16.95 -12.70
C LEU A 443 9.60 -15.52 -12.30
N VAL A 444 10.72 -15.35 -11.59
CA VAL A 444 11.12 -14.02 -11.05
C VAL A 444 11.42 -13.04 -12.18
N ARG A 445 12.43 -13.31 -13.01
CA ARG A 445 12.79 -12.47 -14.15
C ARG A 445 12.41 -13.14 -15.47
N LYS A 446 11.24 -12.80 -16.00
CA LYS A 446 10.81 -13.29 -17.34
C LYS A 446 11.74 -12.72 -18.43
N GLY A 447 12.27 -13.59 -19.30
CA GLY A 447 13.20 -13.18 -20.37
C GLY A 447 14.64 -12.96 -19.95
N LEU A 448 15.06 -13.36 -18.74
CA LEU A 448 16.40 -13.16 -18.18
C LEU A 448 17.50 -13.71 -19.09
N ALA A 449 17.33 -14.88 -19.71
CA ALA A 449 18.31 -15.44 -20.66
C ALA A 449 18.61 -14.52 -21.83
N SER A 450 17.60 -13.84 -22.36
CA SER A 450 17.78 -12.82 -23.41
C SER A 450 18.42 -11.55 -22.85
N TYR A 451 17.99 -11.10 -21.69
CA TYR A 451 18.58 -9.95 -21.01
C TYR A 451 20.09 -10.12 -20.76
N ILE A 452 20.52 -11.26 -20.22
CA ILE A 452 21.93 -11.55 -19.98
C ILE A 452 22.73 -11.56 -21.29
N ARG A 453 22.19 -12.21 -22.32
CA ARG A 453 22.92 -12.41 -23.59
C ARG A 453 22.94 -11.16 -24.46
N ARG A 454 21.83 -10.42 -24.54
CA ARG A 454 21.64 -9.30 -25.47
C ARG A 454 21.77 -7.93 -24.78
N GLY A 455 21.54 -7.88 -23.47
CA GLY A 455 21.40 -6.67 -22.67
C GLY A 455 20.00 -6.05 -22.74
N TYR A 456 18.99 -6.81 -23.20
CA TYR A 456 17.58 -6.37 -23.17
C TYR A 456 16.63 -7.57 -23.29
N VAL A 457 15.38 -7.35 -22.87
CA VAL A 457 14.27 -8.31 -23.05
C VAL A 457 13.57 -7.95 -24.37
N PRO A 458 13.53 -8.85 -25.37
CA PRO A 458 12.91 -8.58 -26.66
C PRO A 458 11.43 -8.21 -26.52
N GLY A 459 11.02 -7.16 -27.21
CA GLY A 459 9.65 -6.66 -27.22
C GLY A 459 9.22 -5.90 -25.97
N SER A 460 10.10 -5.73 -24.95
CA SER A 460 9.73 -5.05 -23.71
C SER A 460 10.84 -4.11 -23.21
N ALA A 461 10.65 -2.83 -23.47
CA ALA A 461 11.54 -1.78 -22.95
C ALA A 461 11.36 -1.59 -21.45
N SER A 462 10.10 -1.55 -20.95
CA SER A 462 9.83 -1.37 -19.52
C SER A 462 10.47 -2.44 -18.65
N VAL A 463 10.30 -3.73 -18.99
CA VAL A 463 10.92 -4.85 -18.24
C VAL A 463 12.46 -4.73 -18.25
N THR A 464 13.03 -4.31 -19.37
CA THR A 464 14.48 -4.11 -19.48
C THR A 464 14.97 -3.02 -18.52
N LEU A 465 14.31 -1.86 -18.52
CA LEU A 465 14.66 -0.72 -17.64
C LEU A 465 14.49 -1.07 -16.15
N GLU A 466 13.47 -1.82 -15.81
CA GLU A 466 13.27 -2.32 -14.42
C GLU A 466 14.41 -3.25 -13.99
N TYR A 467 14.83 -4.20 -14.86
CA TYR A 467 15.96 -5.08 -14.54
C TYR A 467 17.28 -4.31 -14.44
N GLU A 468 17.47 -3.27 -15.24
CA GLU A 468 18.65 -2.41 -15.19
C GLU A 468 18.69 -1.58 -13.91
N SER A 469 17.55 -1.09 -13.44
CA SER A 469 17.40 -0.42 -12.15
C SER A 469 17.70 -1.38 -10.98
N ALA A 470 17.19 -2.62 -11.04
CA ALA A 470 17.47 -3.65 -10.06
C ALA A 470 18.95 -4.07 -10.06
N ASP A 471 19.56 -4.25 -11.25
CA ASP A 471 20.99 -4.57 -11.36
C ASP A 471 21.88 -3.41 -10.85
N TYR A 472 21.47 -2.15 -11.06
CA TYR A 472 22.16 -1.01 -10.49
C TYR A 472 22.10 -1.03 -8.95
N ALA A 473 20.94 -1.24 -8.38
CA ALA A 473 20.74 -1.33 -6.93
C ALA A 473 21.53 -2.50 -6.33
N LEU A 474 21.49 -3.68 -6.98
CA LEU A 474 22.28 -4.85 -6.60
C LEU A 474 23.79 -4.57 -6.65
N ALA A 475 24.27 -3.87 -7.69
CA ALA A 475 25.68 -3.46 -7.76
C ALA A 475 26.06 -2.58 -6.56
N ARG A 476 25.20 -1.61 -6.20
CA ARG A 476 25.46 -0.74 -5.05
C ARG A 476 25.50 -1.52 -3.74
N PHE A 477 24.59 -2.47 -3.57
CA PHE A 477 24.56 -3.36 -2.42
C PHE A 477 25.79 -4.27 -2.36
N ALA A 478 26.19 -4.89 -3.49
CA ALA A 478 27.41 -5.69 -3.61
C ALA A 478 28.66 -4.91 -3.19
N ARG A 479 28.77 -3.66 -3.64
CA ARG A 479 29.89 -2.79 -3.26
C ARG A 479 29.89 -2.46 -1.78
N ALA A 480 28.73 -2.22 -1.18
CA ALA A 480 28.62 -1.99 0.26
C ALA A 480 29.06 -3.21 1.08
N MET A 481 28.92 -4.43 0.52
CA MET A 481 29.38 -5.69 1.09
C MET A 481 30.84 -6.05 0.72
N GLY A 482 31.55 -5.21 -0.02
CA GLY A 482 32.92 -5.48 -0.47
C GLY A 482 33.04 -6.54 -1.57
N LYS A 483 31.96 -6.76 -2.36
CA LYS A 483 31.87 -7.73 -3.45
C LYS A 483 32.14 -7.05 -4.79
N GLU A 484 33.38 -6.64 -5.04
CA GLU A 484 33.74 -5.82 -6.22
C GLU A 484 33.47 -6.52 -7.55
N SER A 485 33.67 -7.84 -7.66
CA SER A 485 33.37 -8.58 -8.88
C SER A 485 31.89 -8.55 -9.26
N ASP A 486 31.02 -8.67 -8.26
CA ASP A 486 29.57 -8.57 -8.47
C ASP A 486 29.16 -7.13 -8.77
N TYR A 487 29.78 -6.15 -8.11
CA TYR A 487 29.62 -4.75 -8.46
C TYR A 487 29.92 -4.48 -9.94
N ASP A 488 31.10 -4.87 -10.43
CA ASP A 488 31.52 -4.65 -11.82
C ASP A 488 30.58 -5.32 -12.82
N LYS A 489 30.12 -6.53 -12.51
CA LYS A 489 29.17 -7.27 -13.32
C LYS A 489 27.85 -6.55 -13.47
N PHE A 490 27.19 -6.22 -12.34
CA PHE A 490 25.84 -5.68 -12.36
C PHE A 490 25.81 -4.21 -12.77
N ILE A 491 26.82 -3.41 -12.42
CA ILE A 491 26.92 -2.04 -12.93
C ILE A 491 27.09 -2.02 -14.46
N SER A 492 27.80 -2.99 -15.03
CA SER A 492 27.91 -3.12 -16.48
C SER A 492 26.57 -3.46 -17.15
N ARG A 493 25.75 -4.32 -16.51
CA ARG A 493 24.40 -4.63 -17.02
C ARG A 493 23.48 -3.42 -16.99
N ALA A 494 23.50 -2.64 -15.92
CA ALA A 494 22.67 -1.45 -15.78
C ALA A 494 22.91 -0.44 -16.93
N TRP A 495 24.11 -0.39 -17.52
CA TRP A 495 24.40 0.50 -18.64
C TRP A 495 23.84 0.04 -20.00
N ASN A 496 23.19 -1.11 -20.08
CA ASN A 496 22.62 -1.63 -21.31
C ASN A 496 21.39 -0.85 -21.81
N TRP A 497 20.75 0.00 -20.99
CA TRP A 497 19.64 0.87 -21.38
C TRP A 497 19.94 1.67 -22.67
N LYS A 498 21.24 1.99 -22.92
CA LYS A 498 21.70 2.68 -24.13
C LYS A 498 21.41 1.92 -25.42
N LYS A 499 21.24 0.60 -25.34
CA LYS A 499 20.82 -0.25 -26.47
C LYS A 499 19.37 -0.03 -26.88
N LEU A 500 18.55 0.48 -25.96
CA LEU A 500 17.15 0.78 -26.18
C LEU A 500 16.89 2.24 -26.58
N TYR A 501 17.89 3.12 -26.46
CA TYR A 501 17.74 4.51 -26.89
C TYR A 501 17.92 4.60 -28.42
N ASP A 502 16.89 5.12 -29.11
CA ASP A 502 16.94 5.39 -30.55
C ASP A 502 17.24 6.88 -30.81
N PRO A 503 18.43 7.21 -31.33
CA PRO A 503 18.79 8.60 -31.62
C PRO A 503 17.90 9.26 -32.69
N SER A 504 17.28 8.46 -33.58
CA SER A 504 16.45 8.98 -34.67
C SER A 504 15.12 9.53 -34.18
N THR A 505 14.54 8.91 -33.13
CA THR A 505 13.30 9.34 -32.50
C THR A 505 13.54 10.13 -31.21
N GLY A 506 14.67 9.89 -30.56
CA GLY A 506 15.02 10.44 -29.27
C GLY A 506 14.28 9.76 -28.11
N TYR A 507 13.71 8.56 -28.30
CA TYR A 507 13.00 7.80 -27.28
C TYR A 507 13.70 6.47 -26.97
N ILE A 508 13.47 5.97 -25.76
CA ILE A 508 13.71 4.57 -25.44
C ILE A 508 12.63 3.75 -26.14
N GLN A 509 13.04 2.69 -26.84
CA GLN A 509 12.17 1.85 -27.64
C GLN A 509 12.52 0.36 -27.47
N PRO A 510 11.52 -0.53 -27.57
CA PRO A 510 11.78 -1.96 -27.54
C PRO A 510 12.49 -2.41 -28.83
N ARG A 511 13.35 -3.42 -28.69
CA ARG A 511 13.93 -4.18 -29.81
C ARG A 511 13.34 -5.57 -29.86
N ASP A 512 13.23 -6.13 -31.07
CA ASP A 512 12.84 -7.52 -31.28
C ASP A 512 13.98 -8.52 -30.98
N SER A 513 13.71 -9.80 -31.16
CA SER A 513 14.68 -10.86 -30.95
C SER A 513 15.83 -10.86 -31.98
N ALA A 514 15.70 -10.19 -33.12
CA ALA A 514 16.72 -10.01 -34.13
C ALA A 514 17.58 -8.75 -33.88
N GLY A 515 17.22 -7.92 -32.90
CA GLY A 515 17.91 -6.67 -32.56
C GLY A 515 17.42 -5.45 -33.36
N LYS A 516 16.37 -5.60 -34.15
CA LYS A 516 15.74 -4.49 -34.86
C LYS A 516 14.82 -3.71 -33.93
N TRP A 517 14.64 -2.43 -34.19
CA TRP A 517 13.61 -1.66 -33.54
C TRP A 517 12.22 -2.22 -33.87
N VAL A 518 11.34 -2.26 -32.89
CA VAL A 518 9.91 -2.47 -33.16
C VAL A 518 9.43 -1.28 -33.96
N GLU A 519 8.80 -1.54 -35.10
CA GLU A 519 8.37 -0.49 -36.03
C GLU A 519 7.25 0.37 -35.45
N ASP A 520 7.14 1.63 -35.91
CA ASP A 520 6.09 2.59 -35.60
C ASP A 520 6.00 3.02 -34.13
N VAL A 521 7.08 3.00 -33.37
CA VAL A 521 7.09 3.56 -32.01
C VAL A 521 6.99 5.09 -32.07
N THR A 522 5.93 5.61 -31.49
CA THR A 522 5.62 7.03 -31.32
C THR A 522 5.66 7.42 -29.84
N PRO A 523 5.64 8.71 -29.50
CA PRO A 523 5.54 9.14 -28.11
C PRO A 523 4.35 8.55 -27.34
N TYR A 524 3.28 8.15 -28.07
CA TYR A 524 2.05 7.57 -27.54
C TYR A 524 2.09 6.04 -27.42
N SER A 525 3.13 5.39 -27.98
CA SER A 525 3.17 3.93 -28.06
C SER A 525 3.24 3.28 -26.69
N ARG A 526 2.38 2.30 -26.48
CA ARG A 526 2.36 1.43 -25.29
C ARG A 526 3.03 0.07 -25.54
N ALA A 527 3.24 -0.31 -26.79
CA ALA A 527 3.85 -1.59 -27.13
C ALA A 527 5.26 -1.70 -26.51
N GLY A 528 5.45 -2.67 -25.62
CA GLY A 528 6.69 -2.86 -24.87
C GLY A 528 6.85 -1.99 -23.63
N PHE A 529 5.80 -1.28 -23.23
CA PHE A 529 5.76 -0.47 -22.02
C PHE A 529 4.58 -0.92 -21.12
N THR A 530 4.84 -1.06 -19.85
CA THR A 530 3.84 -1.46 -18.85
C THR A 530 3.26 -0.21 -18.24
N GLU A 531 1.95 -0.03 -18.36
CA GLU A 531 1.22 1.09 -17.75
C GLU A 531 1.82 2.47 -18.06
N GLY A 532 2.28 2.64 -19.29
CA GLY A 532 2.89 3.89 -19.72
C GLY A 532 3.18 3.90 -21.22
N SER A 533 3.67 5.02 -21.69
CA SER A 533 4.06 5.27 -23.07
C SER A 533 5.57 5.39 -23.26
N ALA A 534 6.05 5.36 -24.50
CA ALA A 534 7.44 5.60 -24.84
C ALA A 534 7.95 6.95 -24.32
N SER A 535 7.08 7.97 -24.34
CA SER A 535 7.42 9.30 -23.79
C SER A 535 7.64 9.29 -22.29
N GLN A 536 6.86 8.52 -21.55
CA GLN A 536 6.91 8.40 -20.10
C GLN A 536 8.12 7.56 -19.66
N TYR A 537 8.33 6.41 -20.27
CA TYR A 537 9.44 5.52 -19.92
C TYR A 537 10.82 6.01 -20.34
N THR A 538 10.91 7.00 -21.25
CA THR A 538 12.22 7.53 -21.68
C THR A 538 13.04 8.12 -20.52
N TRP A 539 12.39 8.55 -19.44
CA TRP A 539 13.07 9.15 -18.29
C TRP A 539 13.46 8.11 -17.22
N MET A 540 13.02 6.86 -17.34
CA MET A 540 13.20 5.81 -16.34
C MET A 540 14.61 5.19 -16.37
N VAL A 541 15.65 6.05 -16.31
CA VAL A 541 17.07 5.70 -16.11
C VAL A 541 17.67 6.55 -15.00
N PRO A 542 17.12 6.50 -13.76
CA PRO A 542 17.46 7.43 -12.69
C PRO A 542 18.93 7.36 -12.29
N PHE A 543 19.59 6.25 -12.53
CA PHE A 543 21.02 6.03 -12.25
C PHE A 543 21.98 6.62 -13.30
N ASP A 544 21.51 6.99 -14.52
CA ASP A 544 22.35 7.59 -15.58
C ASP A 544 21.65 8.76 -16.32
N LEU A 545 20.91 9.60 -15.61
CA LEU A 545 20.25 10.77 -16.21
C LEU A 545 21.24 11.72 -16.91
N LYS A 546 22.47 11.83 -16.41
CA LYS A 546 23.52 12.61 -17.10
C LYS A 546 23.85 12.02 -18.48
N GLY A 547 23.94 10.69 -18.59
CA GLY A 547 24.13 9.98 -19.85
C GLY A 547 22.95 10.19 -20.78
N LEU A 548 21.72 10.09 -20.29
CA LEU A 548 20.50 10.33 -21.05
C LEU A 548 20.47 11.78 -21.59
N VAL A 549 20.71 12.78 -20.74
CA VAL A 549 20.78 14.20 -21.16
C VAL A 549 21.78 14.40 -22.29
N LYS A 550 22.96 13.77 -22.20
CA LYS A 550 23.98 13.84 -23.25
C LYS A 550 23.49 13.22 -24.56
N LEU A 551 22.87 12.03 -24.51
CA LEU A 551 22.39 11.34 -25.71
C LEU A 551 21.23 12.08 -26.39
N MET A 552 20.40 12.78 -25.62
CA MET A 552 19.27 13.56 -26.11
C MET A 552 19.66 14.93 -26.73
N GLY A 553 20.95 15.22 -26.93
CA GLY A 553 21.43 16.49 -27.50
C GLY A 553 21.73 17.58 -26.48
N GLY A 554 21.80 17.23 -25.18
CA GLY A 554 22.25 18.10 -24.11
C GLY A 554 21.10 18.86 -23.42
N ARG A 555 21.49 19.73 -22.49
CA ARG A 555 20.60 20.38 -21.53
C ARG A 555 19.40 21.10 -22.15
N HIS A 556 19.61 21.88 -23.23
CA HIS A 556 18.53 22.68 -23.83
C HIS A 556 17.46 21.78 -24.48
N ALA A 557 17.89 20.75 -25.22
CA ALA A 557 16.98 19.80 -25.85
C ALA A 557 16.11 19.06 -24.81
N VAL A 558 16.72 18.65 -23.69
CA VAL A 558 16.02 17.98 -22.60
C VAL A 558 15.06 18.94 -21.89
N ILE A 559 15.46 20.17 -21.58
CA ILE A 559 14.58 21.17 -20.97
C ILE A 559 13.36 21.46 -21.84
N ASP A 560 13.56 21.67 -23.16
CA ASP A 560 12.46 21.93 -24.08
C ASP A 560 11.50 20.73 -24.18
N ARG A 561 12.04 19.51 -24.13
CA ARG A 561 11.21 18.30 -24.15
C ARG A 561 10.44 18.13 -22.84
N LEU A 562 11.07 18.31 -21.68
CA LEU A 562 10.39 18.25 -20.38
C LEU A 562 9.35 19.36 -20.23
N ASN A 563 9.59 20.55 -20.75
CA ASN A 563 8.61 21.64 -20.74
C ASN A 563 7.34 21.27 -21.53
N ARG A 564 7.47 20.57 -22.65
CA ARG A 564 6.32 20.02 -23.38
C ARG A 564 5.67 18.85 -22.64
N TYR A 565 6.46 17.96 -22.07
CA TYR A 565 6.02 16.79 -21.34
C TYR A 565 5.16 17.16 -20.11
N PHE A 566 5.54 18.19 -19.36
CA PHE A 566 4.81 18.68 -18.19
C PHE A 566 3.73 19.73 -18.49
N ILE A 567 3.28 19.89 -19.74
CA ILE A 567 2.08 20.70 -20.04
C ILE A 567 0.87 20.10 -19.32
N HIS A 568 0.71 18.78 -19.41
CA HIS A 568 -0.25 18.01 -18.63
C HIS A 568 0.50 17.23 -17.55
N LEU A 569 -0.04 17.18 -16.33
CA LEU A 569 0.62 16.55 -15.17
C LEU A 569 0.12 15.13 -14.92
N ASN A 570 -1.10 14.80 -15.35
CA ASN A 570 -1.73 13.50 -15.11
C ASN A 570 -2.58 13.12 -16.33
N ALA A 571 -1.90 12.71 -17.39
CA ALA A 571 -2.52 12.56 -18.71
C ALA A 571 -2.88 11.11 -19.11
N GLY A 572 -2.60 10.14 -18.20
CA GLY A 572 -2.83 8.72 -18.47
C GLY A 572 -1.72 8.05 -19.27
N ASP A 573 -1.77 6.73 -19.32
CA ASP A 573 -0.75 5.84 -19.88
C ASP A 573 -0.67 5.80 -21.41
N THR A 574 -1.68 6.35 -22.10
CA THR A 574 -1.73 6.44 -23.57
C THR A 574 -1.28 7.79 -24.09
N SER A 575 -0.74 8.63 -23.23
CA SER A 575 -0.41 10.03 -23.52
C SER A 575 1.12 10.24 -23.65
N PRO A 576 1.57 11.23 -24.42
CA PRO A 576 2.98 11.63 -24.46
C PRO A 576 3.36 12.61 -23.35
N PHE A 577 2.44 12.92 -22.45
CA PHE A 577 2.63 13.84 -21.32
C PHE A 577 2.83 13.08 -20.01
N ALA A 578 3.17 13.82 -18.95
CA ALA A 578 3.37 13.24 -17.65
C ALA A 578 2.10 12.57 -17.10
N PHE A 579 2.28 11.44 -16.43
CA PHE A 579 1.25 10.70 -15.74
C PHE A 579 1.68 10.48 -14.28
N MET A 580 1.55 11.55 -13.46
CA MET A 580 1.99 11.54 -12.06
C MET A 580 1.12 10.69 -11.13
N GLY A 581 0.04 10.14 -11.63
CA GLY A 581 -0.78 9.14 -10.95
C GLY A 581 -0.32 7.71 -11.21
N ASN A 582 0.91 7.51 -11.74
CA ASN A 582 1.50 6.19 -11.92
C ASN A 582 3.03 6.23 -11.75
N GLU A 583 3.58 5.16 -11.23
CA GLU A 583 4.94 5.00 -10.73
C GLU A 583 6.05 5.33 -11.72
N PRO A 584 5.98 4.95 -13.01
CA PRO A 584 7.06 5.24 -13.96
C PRO A 584 7.42 6.72 -14.07
N CYS A 585 6.48 7.62 -13.74
CA CYS A 585 6.67 9.08 -13.86
C CYS A 585 7.12 9.77 -12.57
N GLU A 586 7.16 9.07 -11.43
CA GLU A 586 7.47 9.68 -10.14
C GLU A 586 8.84 10.39 -10.10
N GLY A 587 9.84 9.84 -10.77
CA GLY A 587 11.19 10.42 -10.87
C GLY A 587 11.34 11.58 -11.87
N ASP A 588 10.42 11.74 -12.79
CA ASP A 588 10.55 12.61 -13.96
C ASP A 588 10.76 14.10 -13.64
N PRO A 589 10.12 14.68 -12.60
CA PRO A 589 10.31 16.08 -12.25
C PRO A 589 11.77 16.44 -11.93
N TRP A 590 12.55 15.49 -11.39
CA TRP A 590 13.96 15.72 -11.01
C TRP A 590 14.96 15.58 -12.18
N VAL A 591 14.51 15.17 -13.35
CA VAL A 591 15.37 15.15 -14.57
C VAL A 591 15.88 16.55 -14.92
N TYR A 592 15.13 17.60 -14.63
CA TYR A 592 15.58 18.98 -14.81
C TYR A 592 16.85 19.31 -14.02
N ASP A 593 17.08 18.73 -12.84
CA ASP A 593 18.28 18.94 -12.04
C ASP A 593 19.52 18.47 -12.79
N TYR A 594 19.42 17.33 -13.47
CA TYR A 594 20.50 16.76 -14.29
C TYR A 594 20.70 17.51 -15.61
N ALA A 595 19.67 18.23 -16.07
CA ALA A 595 19.78 19.19 -17.17
C ALA A 595 20.29 20.57 -16.70
N GLY A 596 20.64 20.72 -15.40
CA GLY A 596 21.16 21.96 -14.82
C GLY A 596 20.13 23.08 -14.70
N ALA A 597 18.85 22.72 -14.51
CA ALA A 597 17.73 23.65 -14.35
C ALA A 597 16.88 23.34 -13.09
N PRO A 598 17.46 23.31 -11.88
CA PRO A 598 16.76 22.90 -10.66
C PRO A 598 15.53 23.77 -10.34
N TRP A 599 15.51 25.03 -10.78
CA TRP A 599 14.33 25.88 -10.63
C TRP A 599 13.10 25.36 -11.39
N LEU A 600 13.30 24.57 -12.47
CA LEU A 600 12.21 23.95 -13.21
C LEU A 600 11.68 22.71 -12.47
N THR A 601 12.55 21.92 -11.85
CA THR A 601 12.15 20.88 -10.87
C THR A 601 11.25 21.49 -9.80
N GLN A 602 11.72 22.53 -9.12
CA GLN A 602 11.00 23.21 -8.04
C GLN A 602 9.62 23.71 -8.49
N ARG A 603 9.54 24.29 -9.68
CA ARG A 603 8.28 24.77 -10.27
C ARG A 603 7.31 23.62 -10.58
N VAL A 604 7.81 22.55 -11.20
CA VAL A 604 6.96 21.42 -11.62
C VAL A 604 6.47 20.64 -10.40
N VAL A 605 7.35 20.32 -9.46
CA VAL A 605 7.00 19.63 -8.21
C VAL A 605 5.93 20.41 -7.45
N ARG A 606 6.08 21.74 -7.29
CA ARG A 606 5.08 22.58 -6.65
C ARG A 606 3.73 22.55 -7.38
N ARG A 607 3.74 22.56 -8.73
CA ARG A 607 2.52 22.45 -9.51
C ARG A 607 1.81 21.11 -9.31
N ILE A 608 2.57 20.03 -9.18
CA ILE A 608 2.04 18.68 -8.90
C ILE A 608 1.42 18.67 -7.50
N GLN A 609 2.15 19.14 -6.48
CA GLN A 609 1.65 19.25 -5.11
C GLN A 609 0.34 20.03 -5.03
N ASP A 610 0.29 21.22 -5.64
CA ASP A 610 -0.85 22.13 -5.53
C ASP A 610 -2.08 21.66 -6.33
N LYS A 611 -1.89 20.86 -7.40
CA LYS A 611 -2.97 20.51 -8.32
C LYS A 611 -3.47 19.09 -8.20
N LEU A 612 -2.61 18.17 -7.78
CA LEU A 612 -2.93 16.75 -7.78
C LEU A 612 -3.10 16.17 -6.36
N PHE A 613 -2.50 16.81 -5.35
CA PHE A 613 -2.63 16.38 -3.96
C PHE A 613 -3.41 17.44 -3.17
N THR A 614 -4.66 17.11 -2.84
CA THR A 614 -5.59 18.07 -2.19
C THR A 614 -6.20 17.47 -0.92
N ASP A 615 -6.91 18.27 -0.16
CA ASP A 615 -7.66 17.89 1.03
C ASP A 615 -9.09 17.38 0.74
N SER A 616 -9.35 16.99 -0.51
CA SER A 616 -10.66 16.45 -0.92
C SER A 616 -10.61 14.92 -1.09
N PRO A 617 -11.77 14.24 -1.12
CA PRO A 617 -11.80 12.80 -1.40
C PRO A 617 -11.13 12.40 -2.72
N SER A 618 -11.00 13.31 -3.69
CA SER A 618 -10.26 13.12 -4.95
C SER A 618 -8.80 13.57 -4.89
N GLY A 619 -8.22 13.70 -3.70
CA GLY A 619 -6.93 14.33 -3.46
C GLY A 619 -5.70 13.46 -3.70
N ILE A 620 -5.82 12.30 -4.35
CA ILE A 620 -4.71 11.46 -4.84
C ILE A 620 -4.90 11.25 -6.34
N PRO A 621 -3.85 11.44 -7.18
CA PRO A 621 -4.01 11.50 -8.65
C PRO A 621 -4.17 10.14 -9.34
N GLY A 622 -4.00 9.03 -8.68
CA GLY A 622 -4.08 7.65 -9.16
C GLY A 622 -4.12 6.68 -8.00
N ASN A 623 -3.94 5.39 -8.25
CA ASN A 623 -3.82 4.39 -7.20
C ASN A 623 -2.67 4.76 -6.25
N ASP A 624 -2.91 4.72 -4.94
CA ASP A 624 -1.86 5.07 -3.95
C ASP A 624 -0.79 3.98 -3.81
N ASP A 625 -1.07 2.78 -4.34
CA ASP A 625 -0.20 1.60 -4.43
C ASP A 625 0.63 1.34 -3.17
N GLY A 626 -0.13 1.16 -2.07
CA GLY A 626 0.48 0.90 -0.76
C GLY A 626 1.25 2.09 -0.19
N GLY A 627 0.88 3.30 -0.59
CA GLY A 627 1.52 4.54 -0.12
C GLY A 627 2.63 5.06 -1.04
N ALA A 628 2.77 4.57 -2.27
CA ALA A 628 3.79 5.04 -3.22
C ALA A 628 3.56 6.51 -3.59
N LEU A 629 2.37 6.88 -4.06
CA LEU A 629 2.04 8.28 -4.36
C LEU A 629 2.05 9.15 -3.10
N SER A 630 1.57 8.62 -1.97
CA SER A 630 1.59 9.31 -0.69
C SER A 630 3.03 9.59 -0.21
N SER A 631 3.95 8.64 -0.31
CA SER A 631 5.36 8.84 0.07
C SER A 631 6.08 9.80 -0.88
N TRP A 632 5.75 9.78 -2.18
CA TRP A 632 6.19 10.79 -3.13
C TRP A 632 5.79 12.20 -2.65
N TYR A 633 4.53 12.37 -2.24
CA TYR A 633 4.06 13.67 -1.75
C TYR A 633 4.76 14.08 -0.46
N VAL A 634 4.94 13.16 0.50
CA VAL A 634 5.68 13.44 1.75
C VAL A 634 7.10 13.90 1.46
N PHE A 635 7.86 13.15 0.66
CA PHE A 635 9.23 13.53 0.30
C PHE A 635 9.29 14.87 -0.45
N SER A 636 8.45 15.05 -1.44
CA SER A 636 8.41 16.29 -2.23
C SER A 636 8.07 17.51 -1.36
N ALA A 637 7.15 17.34 -0.39
CA ALA A 637 6.79 18.39 0.57
C ALA A 637 7.92 18.72 1.55
N LEU A 638 8.79 17.75 1.87
CA LEU A 638 10.03 17.98 2.62
C LEU A 638 11.12 18.64 1.78
N GLY A 639 10.94 18.74 0.45
CA GLY A 639 11.90 19.34 -0.47
C GLY A 639 13.04 18.42 -0.86
N MET A 640 12.83 17.12 -0.85
CA MET A 640 13.82 16.10 -1.23
C MET A 640 13.15 14.89 -1.88
N TYR A 641 13.92 14.05 -2.60
CA TYR A 641 13.40 12.80 -3.19
C TYR A 641 14.51 11.75 -3.36
N PRO A 642 14.29 10.46 -3.06
CA PRO A 642 15.28 9.39 -3.16
C PRO A 642 15.33 8.82 -4.59
N LEU A 643 15.79 9.62 -5.55
CA LEU A 643 15.66 9.34 -6.99
C LEU A 643 16.41 8.10 -7.48
N VAL A 644 17.58 7.78 -6.89
CA VAL A 644 18.49 6.76 -7.44
C VAL A 644 18.43 5.48 -6.60
N PRO A 645 17.97 4.36 -7.16
CA PRO A 645 17.85 3.08 -6.45
C PRO A 645 19.17 2.59 -5.85
N GLY A 646 19.13 2.01 -4.64
CA GLY A 646 20.29 1.45 -3.94
C GLY A 646 21.30 2.48 -3.44
N VAL A 647 20.93 3.77 -3.43
CA VAL A 647 21.83 4.85 -3.02
C VAL A 647 21.18 5.73 -1.97
N GLY A 648 21.71 5.73 -0.75
CA GLY A 648 21.20 6.52 0.38
C GLY A 648 21.43 8.04 0.21
N MET A 649 20.93 8.61 -0.89
CA MET A 649 21.05 10.04 -1.23
C MET A 649 19.70 10.61 -1.69
N TYR A 650 19.55 11.92 -1.52
CA TYR A 650 18.37 12.64 -1.99
C TYR A 650 18.78 13.69 -3.03
N VAL A 651 17.95 13.85 -4.06
CA VAL A 651 17.91 15.07 -4.87
C VAL A 651 17.10 16.12 -4.14
N LEU A 652 17.43 17.40 -4.32
CA LEU A 652 16.81 18.49 -3.58
C LEU A 652 15.79 19.24 -4.43
N GLY A 653 14.65 19.52 -3.81
CA GLY A 653 13.59 20.34 -4.37
C GLY A 653 13.35 21.59 -3.54
N SER A 654 12.08 21.99 -3.41
CA SER A 654 11.67 23.15 -2.62
C SER A 654 10.71 22.70 -1.50
N PRO A 655 11.04 22.92 -0.21
CA PRO A 655 10.15 22.58 0.89
C PRO A 655 8.79 23.25 0.74
N LEU A 656 7.72 22.52 1.03
CA LEU A 656 6.36 23.07 1.04
C LEU A 656 6.10 23.89 2.32
N PHE A 657 6.72 23.49 3.42
CA PHE A 657 6.53 24.08 4.73
C PHE A 657 7.73 24.93 5.16
N PRO A 658 7.50 26.02 5.93
CA PRO A 658 8.59 26.84 6.50
C PRO A 658 9.54 26.05 7.40
N LYS A 659 9.04 25.00 8.06
CA LYS A 659 9.86 24.14 8.90
C LYS A 659 9.29 22.72 8.93
N ALA A 660 10.17 21.73 8.83
CA ALA A 660 9.88 20.34 9.15
C ALA A 660 10.94 19.80 10.11
N VAL A 661 10.50 18.98 11.08
CA VAL A 661 11.37 18.30 12.04
C VAL A 661 11.12 16.81 11.90
N LEU A 662 12.14 16.05 11.53
CA LEU A 662 12.10 14.59 11.46
C LEU A 662 12.76 14.03 12.72
N HIS A 663 12.00 13.24 13.50
CA HIS A 663 12.48 12.54 14.67
C HIS A 663 12.92 11.14 14.25
N LEU A 664 14.22 10.96 14.07
CA LEU A 664 14.82 9.71 13.62
C LEU A 664 15.34 8.89 14.81
N LYS A 665 15.64 7.61 14.58
CA LYS A 665 16.19 6.70 15.60
C LYS A 665 17.44 7.27 16.30
N ASP A 666 18.34 7.88 15.51
CA ASP A 666 19.66 8.32 15.99
C ASP A 666 19.76 9.85 16.14
N GLY A 667 18.64 10.58 16.06
CA GLY A 667 18.65 12.02 16.23
C GLY A 667 17.53 12.75 15.50
N THR A 668 17.74 14.02 15.26
CA THR A 668 16.73 14.89 14.65
C THR A 668 17.29 15.59 13.41
N VAL A 669 16.55 15.56 12.32
CA VAL A 669 16.80 16.40 11.13
C VAL A 669 15.81 17.53 11.12
N THR A 670 16.31 18.77 11.00
CA THR A 670 15.46 19.95 10.85
C THR A 670 15.65 20.55 9.46
N ILE A 671 14.58 20.64 8.71
CA ILE A 671 14.51 21.30 7.40
C ILE A 671 13.90 22.67 7.62
N ILE A 672 14.59 23.73 7.21
CA ILE A 672 14.13 25.12 7.33
C ILE A 672 13.97 25.70 5.91
N GLY A 673 12.74 25.95 5.52
CA GLY A 673 12.38 26.59 4.26
C GLY A 673 12.07 28.06 4.48
N ASN A 674 13.09 28.92 4.64
CA ASN A 674 12.87 30.34 4.85
C ASN A 674 12.09 30.97 3.68
N GLY A 675 10.87 31.48 3.98
CA GLY A 675 10.00 32.07 2.97
C GLY A 675 9.18 31.06 2.16
N ALA A 676 9.16 29.76 2.55
CA ALA A 676 8.27 28.77 1.95
C ALA A 676 6.81 29.21 2.12
N ALA A 677 6.11 29.44 1.01
CA ALA A 677 4.73 29.88 0.95
C ALA A 677 4.11 29.44 -0.39
N PRO A 678 2.77 29.43 -0.50
CA PRO A 678 2.11 29.30 -1.79
C PRO A 678 2.67 30.34 -2.78
N GLY A 679 3.02 29.93 -4.00
CA GLY A 679 3.60 30.83 -5.00
C GLY A 679 5.10 31.13 -4.85
N SER A 680 5.78 30.59 -3.83
CA SER A 680 7.22 30.76 -3.62
C SER A 680 8.00 29.44 -3.79
N PRO A 681 8.05 28.86 -5.00
CA PRO A 681 8.64 27.52 -5.21
C PRO A 681 10.16 27.54 -5.30
N TYR A 682 10.81 28.71 -5.42
CA TYR A 682 12.23 28.76 -5.79
C TYR A 682 13.15 28.85 -4.58
N VAL A 683 14.13 27.97 -4.54
CA VAL A 683 15.23 27.95 -3.56
C VAL A 683 16.43 28.72 -4.16
N ARG A 684 16.95 29.71 -3.41
CA ARG A 684 18.11 30.52 -3.83
C ARG A 684 19.44 29.88 -3.43
N SER A 685 19.47 29.28 -2.25
CA SER A 685 20.66 28.62 -1.72
C SER A 685 20.25 27.52 -0.75
N VAL A 686 21.08 26.51 -0.62
CA VAL A 686 20.93 25.41 0.34
C VAL A 686 22.15 25.42 1.24
N GLU A 687 21.91 25.28 2.53
CA GLU A 687 22.95 25.14 3.55
C GLU A 687 22.68 23.86 4.34
N VAL A 688 23.70 23.02 4.49
CA VAL A 688 23.61 21.79 5.31
C VAL A 688 24.64 21.90 6.44
N ASN A 689 24.15 21.93 7.68
CA ASN A 689 24.99 22.04 8.89
C ASN A 689 25.97 23.23 8.82
N GLY A 690 25.49 24.39 8.35
CA GLY A 690 26.29 25.61 8.26
C GLY A 690 27.26 25.66 7.05
N ARG A 691 27.11 24.75 6.09
CA ARG A 691 27.91 24.72 4.85
C ARG A 691 27.01 24.90 3.63
N VAL A 692 27.38 25.84 2.77
CA VAL A 692 26.72 26.13 1.49
C VAL A 692 27.18 25.15 0.42
#